data_70fc5361d2cec26199a9b0b126a59566
#
_entry.id   70fc5361d2cec26199a9b0b126a59566
#
_cell.length_a   1.000
_cell.length_b   1.000
_cell.length_c   1.000
_cell.angle_alpha   90.00
_cell.angle_beta   90.00
_cell.angle_gamma   90.00
#
_symmetry.space_group_name_H-M   'P 1'
#
loop_
_entity.id
_entity.type
_entity.pdbx_description
1 polymer ?
#
loop_
_entity_poly.entity_id
_entity_poly.type
_entity_poly.pdbx_seq_one_letter_code
_entity_poly.pdbx_strand_id
1 'polypeptide(L)'
;MTKTVAIIQARFGSTRLPGKVLKPLGSISGGQGIVLDHAIRRCRAIPSVDAVVIATTDREEDGAIVAAAERAGAQVHRGSAEDVLSRYAGAARRADADVVLRVTSDCPLIDPGICDRVIRLRAEAGVDYAANNMPRLYPHGLDCEVFTREGLERADKVATAPYDREHVTPWLRRAADVTRASLIGPGWPAVQQRWTLDFPEDYDFFAALFPLLPQGRIAGMDEVLGVLAEHPEIVAINAHRRIGGPTAKPSSAPAAVFRFEADQKTGFGHAMRSNAFATLLDQLGWRVFWAISESSIAFLRESAPPGAVIDVTEPAAEAQAAKILRACGGSCDLLVVDHYCATLDLETAMSARGATVAVFDDLIEAQSDADVILNPAPNIASEAYGAIARPETRFLLGPDNAVLRAQFPAMRTSVAARIAERRRIGRVLIAFGGTDPVNGTGIALGALEATDIQEIDVILGAKAVYLDAVREQAARMGGRVNLMLDVAEVAAAMARADLVIGAPGTGTWERACLGLPSLLVVIAANQKINAETVVARGAALVCGSLGTDPEDKVAASLRASLERLRNDPALYHHMHEAALALSDGRGSLRLAAAVVPAMRLKDGTPLVLRLAEMDDARLLYDWQQAPETRRYALNQNPFSFDDHCRWLTAKLANGRDLLLIGEAGGKPAGFIRLDWFGADKDRTQYLVSIAAAPGQHGRGVGTALLNAARALAPGAHFYAQVLAQNAASLALFRGCGYALGPDGYYHSGGEV
;
A
#
# COMPACT_ATOMS: atom_id res chain seq x y z
N MET A 1 -23.13 -13.60 22.96
CA MET A 1 -21.89 -13.69 22.13
C MET A 1 -22.24 -13.15 20.76
N THR A 2 -21.39 -12.35 20.17
CA THR A 2 -21.60 -11.78 18.82
C THR A 2 -21.50 -12.90 17.79
N LYS A 3 -22.55 -13.11 16.99
CA LYS A 3 -22.59 -14.17 15.98
C LYS A 3 -22.03 -13.67 14.65
N THR A 4 -20.94 -14.23 14.22
CA THR A 4 -20.29 -13.92 12.93
C THR A 4 -20.64 -14.95 11.89
N VAL A 5 -21.20 -14.53 10.77
CA VAL A 5 -21.64 -15.40 9.68
C VAL A 5 -20.86 -15.07 8.39
N ALA A 6 -20.21 -16.07 7.82
CA ALA A 6 -19.63 -15.97 6.49
C ALA A 6 -20.73 -16.16 5.42
N ILE A 7 -20.98 -15.14 4.62
CA ILE A 7 -21.93 -15.20 3.50
C ILE A 7 -21.15 -15.28 2.20
N ILE A 8 -21.28 -16.39 1.51
CA ILE A 8 -20.64 -16.65 0.22
C ILE A 8 -21.63 -16.41 -0.89
N GLN A 9 -21.39 -15.39 -1.71
CA GLN A 9 -22.17 -15.12 -2.90
C GLN A 9 -21.85 -16.11 -4.01
N ALA A 10 -22.86 -16.79 -4.55
CA ALA A 10 -22.70 -17.72 -5.66
C ALA A 10 -23.86 -17.59 -6.67
N ARG A 11 -23.57 -17.68 -7.97
CA ARG A 11 -24.56 -17.78 -9.07
C ARG A 11 -24.02 -18.63 -10.20
N PHE A 12 -24.89 -19.31 -10.92
CA PHE A 12 -24.54 -20.14 -12.07
C PHE A 12 -24.19 -19.28 -13.30
N GLY A 13 -24.95 -18.22 -13.52
CA GLY A 13 -24.84 -17.33 -14.66
C GLY A 13 -23.59 -16.46 -14.63
N SER A 14 -22.46 -16.98 -15.10
CA SER A 14 -21.24 -16.24 -15.40
C SER A 14 -21.06 -16.13 -16.91
N THR A 15 -20.95 -14.92 -17.46
CA THR A 15 -20.81 -14.71 -18.91
C THR A 15 -19.44 -15.18 -19.46
N ARG A 16 -18.39 -15.06 -18.66
CA ARG A 16 -17.00 -15.41 -19.06
C ARG A 16 -16.66 -16.88 -18.86
N LEU A 17 -17.20 -17.53 -17.84
CA LEU A 17 -17.01 -18.94 -17.53
C LEU A 17 -18.29 -19.51 -16.89
N PRO A 18 -19.27 -19.95 -17.69
CA PRO A 18 -20.54 -20.48 -17.18
C PRO A 18 -20.35 -21.65 -16.22
N GLY A 19 -21.10 -21.64 -15.11
CA GLY A 19 -21.04 -22.71 -14.11
C GLY A 19 -19.71 -22.82 -13.35
N LYS A 20 -18.85 -21.80 -13.38
CA LYS A 20 -17.50 -21.81 -12.81
C LYS A 20 -17.42 -22.36 -11.39
N VAL A 21 -18.39 -22.03 -10.54
CA VAL A 21 -18.41 -22.43 -9.11
C VAL A 21 -18.68 -23.93 -8.89
N LEU A 22 -19.22 -24.62 -9.89
CA LEU A 22 -19.48 -26.07 -9.87
C LEU A 22 -18.42 -26.89 -10.60
N LYS A 23 -17.41 -26.26 -11.17
CA LYS A 23 -16.32 -26.99 -11.85
C LYS A 23 -15.49 -27.79 -10.84
N PRO A 24 -15.06 -29.02 -11.18
CA PRO A 24 -14.20 -29.85 -10.32
C PRO A 24 -12.83 -29.20 -10.10
N LEU A 25 -12.34 -29.24 -8.85
CA LEU A 25 -11.07 -28.64 -8.47
C LEU A 25 -10.32 -29.52 -7.43
N GLY A 26 -10.10 -30.78 -7.79
CA GLY A 26 -9.46 -31.76 -6.93
C GLY A 26 -10.39 -32.32 -5.84
N SER A 27 -9.95 -33.39 -5.17
CA SER A 27 -10.71 -34.05 -4.12
C SER A 27 -10.56 -33.34 -2.78
N ILE A 28 -11.66 -33.22 -2.04
CA ILE A 28 -11.65 -32.74 -0.64
C ILE A 28 -12.42 -33.72 0.25
N SER A 29 -12.01 -33.82 1.51
CA SER A 29 -12.74 -34.60 2.50
C SER A 29 -14.13 -33.98 2.74
N GLY A 30 -15.19 -34.73 2.50
CA GLY A 30 -16.59 -34.31 2.72
C GLY A 30 -17.26 -33.55 1.58
N GLY A 31 -16.65 -33.48 0.38
CA GLY A 31 -17.24 -32.82 -0.81
C GLY A 31 -16.83 -33.46 -2.13
N GLN A 32 -17.48 -33.02 -3.23
CA GLN A 32 -17.14 -33.47 -4.59
C GLN A 32 -15.83 -32.84 -5.12
N GLY A 33 -15.23 -31.89 -4.36
CA GLY A 33 -14.05 -31.16 -4.78
C GLY A 33 -14.33 -30.14 -5.88
N ILE A 34 -15.50 -29.53 -5.88
CA ILE A 34 -15.81 -28.40 -6.76
C ILE A 34 -15.34 -27.07 -6.15
N VAL A 35 -15.23 -26.05 -6.97
CA VAL A 35 -14.77 -24.70 -6.54
C VAL A 35 -15.52 -24.20 -5.31
N LEU A 36 -16.85 -24.34 -5.28
CA LEU A 36 -17.69 -23.91 -4.15
C LEU A 36 -17.37 -24.68 -2.86
N ASP A 37 -17.06 -25.98 -2.95
CA ASP A 37 -16.72 -26.80 -1.77
C ASP A 37 -15.44 -26.28 -1.08
N HIS A 38 -14.45 -25.85 -1.87
CA HIS A 38 -13.22 -25.26 -1.35
C HIS A 38 -13.50 -23.95 -0.61
N ALA A 39 -14.32 -23.06 -1.16
CA ALA A 39 -14.70 -21.82 -0.50
C ALA A 39 -15.47 -22.08 0.81
N ILE A 40 -16.44 -23.01 0.81
CA ILE A 40 -17.20 -23.40 2.02
C ILE A 40 -16.27 -23.96 3.09
N ARG A 41 -15.39 -24.92 2.72
CA ARG A 41 -14.44 -25.55 3.67
C ARG A 41 -13.53 -24.50 4.32
N ARG A 42 -13.01 -23.57 3.53
CA ARG A 42 -12.11 -22.52 4.01
C ARG A 42 -12.82 -21.51 4.90
N CYS A 43 -14.03 -21.10 4.57
CA CYS A 43 -14.83 -20.22 5.42
C CYS A 43 -15.19 -20.88 6.76
N ARG A 44 -15.44 -22.20 6.80
CA ARG A 44 -15.67 -22.95 8.05
C ARG A 44 -14.43 -23.08 8.93
N ALA A 45 -13.27 -23.03 8.35
CA ALA A 45 -12.00 -23.11 9.08
C ALA A 45 -11.60 -21.77 9.71
N ILE A 46 -12.36 -20.69 9.53
CA ILE A 46 -12.10 -19.38 10.15
C ILE A 46 -12.50 -19.46 11.63
N PRO A 47 -11.58 -19.27 12.60
CA PRO A 47 -11.87 -19.44 14.03
C PRO A 47 -13.01 -18.58 14.56
N SER A 48 -13.17 -17.35 14.02
CA SER A 48 -14.20 -16.39 14.47
C SER A 48 -15.50 -16.48 13.67
N VAL A 49 -15.74 -17.54 12.88
CA VAL A 49 -16.98 -17.73 12.09
C VAL A 49 -17.83 -18.82 12.71
N ASP A 50 -19.09 -18.47 13.06
CA ASP A 50 -20.06 -19.39 13.69
C ASP A 50 -20.87 -20.19 12.66
N ALA A 51 -21.11 -19.63 11.47
CA ALA A 51 -21.90 -20.27 10.41
C ALA A 51 -21.48 -19.81 9.01
N VAL A 52 -21.76 -20.67 8.03
CA VAL A 52 -21.55 -20.37 6.60
C VAL A 52 -22.89 -20.44 5.86
N VAL A 53 -23.20 -19.39 5.11
CA VAL A 53 -24.43 -19.27 4.31
C VAL A 53 -24.06 -19.01 2.85
N ILE A 54 -24.68 -19.76 1.94
CA ILE A 54 -24.61 -19.50 0.50
C ILE A 54 -25.75 -18.58 0.11
N ALA A 55 -25.43 -17.40 -0.39
CA ALA A 55 -26.38 -16.43 -0.92
C ALA A 55 -26.46 -16.58 -2.45
N THR A 56 -27.50 -17.28 -2.94
CA THR A 56 -27.71 -17.56 -4.37
C THR A 56 -29.02 -16.93 -4.88
N THR A 57 -29.26 -17.02 -6.19
CA THR A 57 -30.45 -16.40 -6.77
C THR A 57 -31.69 -17.32 -6.70
N ASP A 58 -32.83 -16.75 -6.95
CA ASP A 58 -34.10 -17.45 -7.08
C ASP A 58 -34.31 -18.10 -8.48
N ARG A 59 -33.35 -17.94 -9.40
CA ARG A 59 -33.39 -18.53 -10.74
C ARG A 59 -33.26 -20.05 -10.67
N GLU A 60 -33.98 -20.75 -11.54
CA GLU A 60 -34.03 -22.21 -11.58
C GLU A 60 -32.64 -22.85 -11.77
N GLU A 61 -31.81 -22.23 -12.63
CA GLU A 61 -30.42 -22.68 -12.91
C GLU A 61 -29.54 -22.75 -11.65
N ASP A 62 -29.78 -21.92 -10.64
CA ASP A 62 -29.07 -21.92 -9.38
C ASP A 62 -29.46 -23.06 -8.44
N GLY A 63 -30.47 -23.88 -8.80
CA GLY A 63 -30.80 -25.10 -8.07
C GLY A 63 -29.62 -26.06 -7.90
N ALA A 64 -28.74 -26.12 -8.88
CA ALA A 64 -27.51 -26.91 -8.78
C ALA A 64 -26.52 -26.40 -7.68
N ILE A 65 -26.48 -25.08 -7.45
CA ILE A 65 -25.70 -24.45 -6.38
C ILE A 65 -26.32 -24.79 -5.03
N VAL A 66 -27.66 -24.71 -4.92
CA VAL A 66 -28.38 -25.10 -3.71
C VAL A 66 -28.07 -26.54 -3.33
N ALA A 67 -28.19 -27.47 -4.27
CA ALA A 67 -27.90 -28.89 -4.03
C ALA A 67 -26.44 -29.13 -3.63
N ALA A 68 -25.48 -28.38 -4.22
CA ALA A 68 -24.07 -28.47 -3.85
C ALA A 68 -23.82 -27.93 -2.43
N ALA A 69 -24.41 -26.79 -2.08
CA ALA A 69 -24.27 -26.17 -0.76
C ALA A 69 -24.86 -27.07 0.36
N GLU A 70 -26.03 -27.65 0.12
CA GLU A 70 -26.68 -28.57 1.06
C GLU A 70 -25.88 -29.85 1.27
N ARG A 71 -25.32 -30.45 0.20
CA ARG A 71 -24.39 -31.61 0.31
C ARG A 71 -23.16 -31.24 1.13
N ALA A 72 -22.63 -30.05 0.94
CA ALA A 72 -21.54 -29.52 1.75
C ALA A 72 -21.97 -29.14 3.18
N GLY A 73 -23.26 -29.24 3.54
CA GLY A 73 -23.83 -28.91 4.84
C GLY A 73 -23.89 -27.39 5.12
N ALA A 74 -23.82 -26.52 4.11
CA ALA A 74 -23.99 -25.09 4.29
C ALA A 74 -25.46 -24.68 4.26
N GLN A 75 -25.80 -23.61 5.00
CA GLN A 75 -27.11 -23.00 4.89
C GLN A 75 -27.26 -22.27 3.55
N VAL A 76 -28.49 -22.17 3.04
CA VAL A 76 -28.78 -21.50 1.78
C VAL A 76 -29.83 -20.41 1.96
N HIS A 77 -29.58 -19.26 1.37
CA HIS A 77 -30.53 -18.18 1.18
C HIS A 77 -30.68 -17.89 -0.32
N ARG A 78 -31.93 -17.90 -0.80
CA ARG A 78 -32.23 -17.52 -2.19
C ARG A 78 -32.89 -16.14 -2.22
N GLY A 79 -32.53 -15.32 -3.20
CA GLY A 79 -33.07 -13.97 -3.33
C GLY A 79 -32.84 -13.38 -4.71
N SER A 80 -33.05 -12.07 -4.87
CA SER A 80 -32.98 -11.37 -6.15
C SER A 80 -31.70 -11.65 -6.92
N ALA A 81 -31.81 -11.92 -8.21
CA ALA A 81 -30.67 -12.07 -9.11
C ALA A 81 -29.94 -10.74 -9.37
N GLU A 82 -30.68 -9.64 -9.38
CA GLU A 82 -30.18 -8.30 -9.75
C GLU A 82 -29.80 -7.46 -8.53
N ASP A 83 -30.54 -7.63 -7.42
CA ASP A 83 -30.30 -6.91 -6.17
C ASP A 83 -29.51 -7.77 -5.17
N VAL A 84 -28.19 -7.74 -5.32
CA VAL A 84 -27.27 -8.52 -4.48
C VAL A 84 -27.25 -8.01 -3.05
N LEU A 85 -27.34 -6.70 -2.84
CA LEU A 85 -27.35 -6.08 -1.50
C LEU A 85 -28.54 -6.57 -0.69
N SER A 86 -29.75 -6.55 -1.27
CA SER A 86 -30.96 -7.09 -0.62
C SER A 86 -30.82 -8.59 -0.30
N ARG A 87 -30.20 -9.35 -1.21
CA ARG A 87 -29.94 -10.79 -1.00
C ARG A 87 -28.97 -11.02 0.17
N TYR A 88 -27.93 -10.20 0.33
CA TYR A 88 -27.03 -10.26 1.50
C TYR A 88 -27.76 -9.91 2.79
N ALA A 89 -28.55 -8.84 2.80
CA ALA A 89 -29.36 -8.45 3.96
C ALA A 89 -30.36 -9.54 4.35
N GLY A 90 -31.00 -10.19 3.37
CA GLY A 90 -31.87 -11.32 3.59
C GLY A 90 -31.16 -12.54 4.18
N ALA A 91 -29.98 -12.87 3.66
CA ALA A 91 -29.15 -13.95 4.17
C ALA A 91 -28.68 -13.69 5.62
N ALA A 92 -28.25 -12.47 5.93
CA ALA A 92 -27.82 -12.06 7.26
C ALA A 92 -28.96 -12.15 8.29
N ARG A 93 -30.17 -11.65 7.93
CA ARG A 93 -31.35 -11.77 8.80
C ARG A 93 -31.75 -13.22 9.05
N ARG A 94 -31.78 -14.07 8.01
CA ARG A 94 -32.15 -15.49 8.14
C ARG A 94 -31.17 -16.26 9.02
N ALA A 95 -29.89 -15.93 8.96
CA ALA A 95 -28.83 -16.56 9.76
C ALA A 95 -28.70 -15.96 11.16
N ASP A 96 -29.47 -14.93 11.48
CA ASP A 96 -29.35 -14.14 12.72
C ASP A 96 -27.89 -13.71 12.99
N ALA A 97 -27.27 -13.12 11.98
CA ALA A 97 -25.90 -12.64 12.05
C ALA A 97 -25.85 -11.28 12.76
N ASP A 98 -24.91 -11.07 13.68
CA ASP A 98 -24.55 -9.75 14.19
C ASP A 98 -23.48 -9.11 13.30
N VAL A 99 -22.57 -9.95 12.81
CA VAL A 99 -21.43 -9.58 11.95
C VAL A 99 -21.45 -10.46 10.69
N VAL A 100 -21.24 -9.85 9.56
CA VAL A 100 -21.16 -10.52 8.26
C VAL A 100 -19.74 -10.47 7.73
N LEU A 101 -19.17 -11.64 7.42
CA LEU A 101 -18.01 -11.77 6.56
C LEU A 101 -18.49 -12.03 5.12
N ARG A 102 -18.16 -11.12 4.20
CA ARG A 102 -18.45 -11.26 2.78
C ARG A 102 -17.31 -11.94 2.04
N VAL A 103 -17.61 -13.02 1.35
CA VAL A 103 -16.69 -13.75 0.45
C VAL A 103 -17.42 -14.05 -0.86
N THR A 104 -16.69 -14.15 -1.96
CA THR A 104 -17.25 -14.59 -3.25
C THR A 104 -16.83 -16.02 -3.57
N SER A 105 -17.71 -16.78 -4.21
CA SER A 105 -17.53 -18.21 -4.48
C SER A 105 -16.44 -18.55 -5.50
N ASP A 106 -15.95 -17.57 -6.22
CA ASP A 106 -14.85 -17.68 -7.20
C ASP A 106 -13.44 -17.51 -6.57
N CYS A 107 -13.38 -17.50 -5.24
CA CYS A 107 -12.14 -17.39 -4.48
C CYS A 107 -11.82 -18.71 -3.73
N PRO A 108 -11.43 -19.79 -4.43
CA PRO A 108 -11.21 -21.12 -3.84
C PRO A 108 -10.00 -21.21 -2.91
N LEU A 109 -9.15 -20.19 -2.89
CA LEU A 109 -7.99 -20.05 -2.00
C LEU A 109 -8.22 -19.05 -0.88
N ILE A 110 -9.44 -18.55 -0.64
CA ILE A 110 -9.70 -17.62 0.46
C ILE A 110 -9.01 -18.10 1.75
N ASP A 111 -8.26 -17.22 2.41
CA ASP A 111 -7.39 -17.60 3.54
C ASP A 111 -8.09 -17.43 4.89
N PRO A 112 -8.28 -18.53 5.65
CA PRO A 112 -8.93 -18.46 6.97
C PRO A 112 -8.24 -17.54 7.96
N GLY A 113 -6.90 -17.51 7.98
CA GLY A 113 -6.13 -16.68 8.90
C GLY A 113 -6.25 -15.19 8.57
N ILE A 114 -6.27 -14.84 7.28
CA ILE A 114 -6.48 -13.45 6.83
C ILE A 114 -7.90 -13.00 7.18
N CYS A 115 -8.91 -13.81 6.89
CA CYS A 115 -10.30 -13.50 7.24
C CYS A 115 -10.49 -13.31 8.75
N ASP A 116 -9.90 -14.17 9.57
CA ASP A 116 -9.95 -14.07 11.04
C ASP A 116 -9.32 -12.75 11.52
N ARG A 117 -8.18 -12.34 10.94
CA ARG A 117 -7.54 -11.06 11.24
C ARG A 117 -8.43 -9.85 10.90
N VAL A 118 -9.17 -9.90 9.78
CA VAL A 118 -10.11 -8.81 9.41
C VAL A 118 -11.28 -8.75 10.39
N ILE A 119 -11.83 -9.91 10.81
CA ILE A 119 -12.91 -9.99 11.81
C ILE A 119 -12.44 -9.37 13.14
N ARG A 120 -11.26 -9.76 13.63
CA ARG A 120 -10.68 -9.22 14.86
C ARG A 120 -10.38 -7.73 14.74
N LEU A 121 -9.77 -7.28 13.64
CA LEU A 121 -9.51 -5.87 13.40
C LEU A 121 -10.79 -5.02 13.50
N ARG A 122 -11.90 -5.49 12.92
CA ARG A 122 -13.19 -4.80 13.03
C ARG A 122 -13.64 -4.68 14.49
N ALA A 123 -13.53 -5.78 15.26
CA ALA A 123 -13.95 -5.82 16.65
C ALA A 123 -13.06 -4.97 17.56
N GLU A 124 -11.74 -5.08 17.42
CA GLU A 124 -10.74 -4.35 18.23
C GLU A 124 -10.77 -2.85 17.96
N ALA A 125 -10.97 -2.45 16.69
CA ALA A 125 -11.09 -1.05 16.31
C ALA A 125 -12.50 -0.47 16.58
N GLY A 126 -13.48 -1.29 16.94
CA GLY A 126 -14.85 -0.85 17.20
C GLY A 126 -15.54 -0.21 15.98
N VAL A 127 -15.18 -0.62 14.75
CA VAL A 127 -15.67 -0.01 13.52
C VAL A 127 -16.82 -0.78 12.89
N ASP A 128 -17.61 -0.09 12.06
CA ASP A 128 -18.75 -0.69 11.35
C ASP A 128 -18.30 -1.62 10.22
N TYR A 129 -17.18 -1.32 9.57
CA TYR A 129 -16.67 -2.00 8.39
C TYR A 129 -15.15 -2.18 8.44
N ALA A 130 -14.67 -3.38 8.11
CA ALA A 130 -13.26 -3.66 7.90
C ALA A 130 -13.04 -4.51 6.65
N ALA A 131 -11.89 -4.35 5.98
CA ALA A 131 -11.55 -5.13 4.78
C ALA A 131 -10.03 -5.27 4.62
N ASN A 132 -9.59 -6.21 3.77
CA ASN A 132 -8.19 -6.39 3.40
C ASN A 132 -7.86 -5.92 1.98
N ASN A 133 -8.84 -5.35 1.27
CA ASN A 133 -8.70 -4.92 -0.11
C ASN A 133 -8.76 -3.40 -0.31
N MET A 134 -8.47 -2.64 0.74
CA MET A 134 -8.52 -1.18 0.74
C MET A 134 -7.31 -0.56 1.47
N PRO A 135 -6.14 -0.38 0.82
CA PRO A 135 -5.79 -0.75 -0.56
C PRO A 135 -5.63 -2.26 -0.73
N ARG A 136 -5.75 -2.74 -1.98
CA ARG A 136 -5.48 -4.16 -2.28
C ARG A 136 -3.97 -4.40 -2.23
N LEU A 137 -3.52 -5.11 -1.20
CA LEU A 137 -2.12 -5.49 -0.99
C LEU A 137 -1.97 -7.00 -0.73
N TYR A 138 -3.05 -7.74 -0.92
CA TYR A 138 -3.09 -9.21 -0.95
C TYR A 138 -3.30 -9.71 -2.38
N PRO A 139 -3.00 -11.01 -2.66
CA PRO A 139 -3.40 -11.65 -3.91
C PRO A 139 -4.87 -11.42 -4.24
N HIS A 140 -5.17 -11.10 -5.50
CA HIS A 140 -6.55 -11.00 -5.95
C HIS A 140 -7.27 -12.36 -5.84
N GLY A 141 -8.31 -12.43 -5.04
CA GLY A 141 -9.00 -13.67 -4.67
C GLY A 141 -8.83 -14.07 -3.20
N LEU A 142 -8.06 -13.28 -2.43
CA LEU A 142 -8.08 -13.33 -0.96
C LEU A 142 -8.89 -12.18 -0.36
N ASP A 143 -9.66 -11.48 -1.18
CA ASP A 143 -10.46 -10.34 -0.76
C ASP A 143 -11.56 -10.78 0.20
N CYS A 144 -11.62 -10.13 1.38
CA CYS A 144 -12.70 -10.30 2.33
C CYS A 144 -13.10 -8.97 2.98
N GLU A 145 -14.38 -8.87 3.30
CA GLU A 145 -14.99 -7.67 3.87
C GLU A 145 -15.86 -8.08 5.06
N VAL A 146 -15.72 -7.37 6.17
CA VAL A 146 -16.43 -7.65 7.42
C VAL A 146 -17.18 -6.41 7.86
N PHE A 147 -18.46 -6.54 8.15
CA PHE A 147 -19.30 -5.42 8.55
C PHE A 147 -20.43 -5.86 9.50
N THR A 148 -20.98 -4.90 10.23
CA THR A 148 -22.11 -5.14 11.12
C THR A 148 -23.39 -5.39 10.31
N ARG A 149 -24.30 -6.21 10.84
CA ARG A 149 -25.67 -6.37 10.27
C ARG A 149 -26.38 -5.01 10.20
N GLU A 150 -26.25 -4.20 11.23
CA GLU A 150 -26.86 -2.87 11.25
C GLU A 150 -26.38 -1.98 10.08
N GLY A 151 -25.07 -1.95 9.82
CA GLY A 151 -24.50 -1.25 8.67
C GLY A 151 -25.02 -1.78 7.33
N LEU A 152 -25.14 -3.11 7.19
CA LEU A 152 -25.67 -3.76 6.00
C LEU A 152 -27.17 -3.42 5.79
N GLU A 153 -27.99 -3.49 6.84
CA GLU A 153 -29.42 -3.17 6.77
C GLU A 153 -29.66 -1.68 6.48
N ARG A 154 -28.79 -0.81 7.00
CA ARG A 154 -28.80 0.62 6.68
C ARG A 154 -28.46 0.85 5.21
N ALA A 155 -27.41 0.19 4.69
CA ALA A 155 -27.07 0.23 3.27
C ALA A 155 -28.23 -0.26 2.41
N ASP A 156 -28.88 -1.37 2.77
CA ASP A 156 -30.03 -1.93 2.05
C ASP A 156 -31.23 -0.97 1.95
N LYS A 157 -31.46 -0.17 3.00
CA LYS A 157 -32.53 0.84 3.06
C LYS A 157 -32.22 2.12 2.27
N VAL A 158 -30.96 2.54 2.24
CA VAL A 158 -30.58 3.89 1.78
C VAL A 158 -29.93 3.87 0.39
N ALA A 159 -29.20 2.80 0.04
CA ALA A 159 -28.52 2.73 -1.24
C ALA A 159 -29.48 2.48 -2.39
N THR A 160 -29.58 3.44 -3.31
CA THR A 160 -30.46 3.38 -4.49
C THR A 160 -29.68 3.23 -5.79
N ALA A 161 -28.37 3.53 -5.80
CA ALA A 161 -27.54 3.42 -7.00
C ALA A 161 -27.41 1.94 -7.42
N PRO A 162 -27.59 1.60 -8.73
CA PRO A 162 -27.45 0.23 -9.22
C PRO A 162 -26.13 -0.42 -8.81
N TYR A 163 -25.05 0.33 -8.87
CA TYR A 163 -23.71 -0.11 -8.46
C TYR A 163 -23.65 -0.59 -6.99
N ASP A 164 -24.29 0.14 -6.07
CA ASP A 164 -24.36 -0.27 -4.67
C ASP A 164 -25.18 -1.54 -4.47
N ARG A 165 -26.31 -1.64 -5.23
CA ARG A 165 -27.19 -2.79 -5.16
C ARG A 165 -26.52 -4.06 -5.70
N GLU A 166 -25.68 -3.94 -6.74
CA GLU A 166 -24.96 -5.06 -7.35
C GLU A 166 -23.74 -5.48 -6.51
N HIS A 167 -22.95 -4.50 -5.99
CA HIS A 167 -21.64 -4.79 -5.37
C HIS A 167 -21.67 -4.85 -3.84
N VAL A 168 -22.82 -4.63 -3.20
CA VAL A 168 -23.08 -4.78 -1.75
C VAL A 168 -22.43 -3.72 -0.87
N THR A 169 -21.12 -3.53 -0.97
CA THR A 169 -20.32 -2.76 0.00
C THR A 169 -19.92 -1.35 -0.43
N PRO A 170 -20.11 -0.88 -1.69
CA PRO A 170 -19.64 0.45 -2.06
C PRO A 170 -20.26 1.58 -1.22
N TRP A 171 -21.53 1.45 -0.82
CA TRP A 171 -22.16 2.40 0.09
C TRP A 171 -21.44 2.42 1.46
N LEU A 172 -21.18 1.25 2.07
CA LEU A 172 -20.46 1.11 3.34
C LEU A 172 -19.05 1.70 3.25
N ARG A 173 -18.42 1.61 2.07
CA ARG A 173 -17.07 2.12 1.85
C ARG A 173 -16.97 3.64 1.79
N ARG A 174 -18.09 4.37 1.52
CA ARG A 174 -18.04 5.83 1.31
C ARG A 174 -18.94 6.65 2.23
N ALA A 175 -19.97 6.05 2.85
CA ALA A 175 -20.89 6.79 3.72
C ALA A 175 -20.16 7.46 4.88
N ALA A 176 -20.39 8.77 5.08
CA ALA A 176 -19.61 9.59 6.03
C ALA A 176 -19.76 9.14 7.48
N ASP A 177 -20.90 8.52 7.80
CA ASP A 177 -21.27 8.03 9.12
C ASP A 177 -20.94 6.56 9.37
N VAL A 178 -20.22 5.90 8.46
CA VAL A 178 -19.67 4.54 8.62
C VAL A 178 -18.21 4.63 9.02
N THR A 179 -17.84 4.02 10.14
CA THR A 179 -16.46 3.90 10.58
C THR A 179 -15.76 2.70 9.93
N ARG A 180 -14.45 2.84 9.62
CA ARG A 180 -13.74 1.84 8.79
C ARG A 180 -12.35 1.53 9.30
N ALA A 181 -11.92 0.27 9.08
CA ALA A 181 -10.54 -0.17 9.25
C ALA A 181 -10.07 -0.99 8.04
N SER A 182 -8.77 -1.07 7.80
CA SER A 182 -8.20 -1.86 6.71
C SER A 182 -7.06 -2.73 7.22
N LEU A 183 -7.15 -4.03 6.96
CA LEU A 183 -6.03 -4.94 7.15
C LEU A 183 -5.06 -4.76 5.99
N ILE A 184 -3.87 -4.26 6.29
CA ILE A 184 -2.85 -4.01 5.29
C ILE A 184 -2.09 -5.32 5.00
N GLY A 185 -1.98 -5.66 3.72
CA GLY A 185 -1.31 -6.86 3.26
C GLY A 185 0.18 -6.68 3.03
N PRO A 186 0.88 -7.76 2.62
CA PRO A 186 2.31 -7.76 2.39
C PRO A 186 2.73 -6.88 1.20
N GLY A 187 1.80 -6.56 0.32
CA GLY A 187 2.11 -5.85 -0.90
C GLY A 187 2.76 -6.74 -1.93
N TRP A 188 3.78 -6.22 -2.61
CA TRP A 188 4.53 -6.96 -3.60
C TRP A 188 5.50 -7.98 -2.91
N PRO A 189 5.75 -9.21 -3.44
CA PRO A 189 5.24 -9.74 -4.70
C PRO A 189 3.84 -10.37 -4.63
N ALA A 190 3.28 -10.55 -3.43
CA ALA A 190 2.02 -11.26 -3.21
C ALA A 190 0.85 -10.63 -3.98
N VAL A 191 0.77 -9.29 -4.01
CA VAL A 191 -0.29 -8.54 -4.70
C VAL A 191 -0.35 -8.83 -6.20
N GLN A 192 0.73 -9.30 -6.80
CA GLN A 192 0.79 -9.66 -8.21
C GLN A 192 0.11 -10.99 -8.53
N GLN A 193 -0.23 -11.77 -7.51
CA GLN A 193 -0.88 -13.06 -7.72
C GLN A 193 -2.37 -12.89 -8.01
N ARG A 194 -2.87 -13.70 -8.97
CA ARG A 194 -4.29 -13.75 -9.31
C ARG A 194 -4.86 -15.11 -8.94
N TRP A 195 -5.65 -15.15 -7.88
CA TRP A 195 -6.25 -16.35 -7.28
C TRP A 195 -7.78 -16.28 -7.26
N THR A 196 -8.38 -15.62 -8.24
CA THR A 196 -9.82 -15.61 -8.49
C THR A 196 -10.15 -16.32 -9.80
N LEU A 197 -11.32 -16.95 -9.86
CA LEU A 197 -11.76 -17.77 -11.00
C LEU A 197 -12.78 -17.00 -11.85
N ASP A 198 -12.32 -16.36 -12.94
CA ASP A 198 -13.19 -15.61 -13.85
C ASP A 198 -13.08 -16.09 -15.30
N PHE A 199 -11.93 -16.57 -15.70
CA PHE A 199 -11.60 -16.95 -17.07
C PHE A 199 -11.18 -18.43 -17.14
N PRO A 200 -11.19 -19.06 -18.34
CA PRO A 200 -10.68 -20.41 -18.50
C PRO A 200 -9.26 -20.60 -17.96
N GLU A 201 -8.38 -19.64 -18.20
CA GLU A 201 -6.98 -19.67 -17.76
C GLU A 201 -6.85 -19.64 -16.22
N ASP A 202 -7.78 -18.99 -15.53
CA ASP A 202 -7.83 -19.05 -14.06
C ASP A 202 -8.18 -20.47 -13.59
N TYR A 203 -9.06 -21.16 -14.31
CA TYR A 203 -9.37 -22.57 -14.01
C TYR A 203 -8.15 -23.47 -14.24
N ASP A 204 -7.45 -23.30 -15.36
CA ASP A 204 -6.23 -24.06 -15.66
C ASP A 204 -5.15 -23.81 -14.61
N PHE A 205 -4.99 -22.58 -14.15
CA PHE A 205 -4.10 -22.23 -13.03
C PHE A 205 -4.46 -23.00 -11.76
N PHE A 206 -5.72 -23.01 -11.35
CA PHE A 206 -6.13 -23.75 -10.16
C PHE A 206 -6.02 -25.26 -10.32
N ALA A 207 -6.35 -25.80 -11.50
CA ALA A 207 -6.23 -27.22 -11.80
C ALA A 207 -4.78 -27.70 -11.72
N ALA A 208 -3.81 -26.85 -12.11
CA ALA A 208 -2.38 -27.15 -11.97
C ALA A 208 -1.90 -26.99 -10.52
N LEU A 209 -2.39 -26.00 -9.77
CA LEU A 209 -1.94 -25.69 -8.41
C LEU A 209 -2.47 -26.65 -7.35
N PHE A 210 -3.77 -26.97 -7.35
CA PHE A 210 -4.41 -27.73 -6.28
C PHE A 210 -3.79 -29.12 -5.99
N PRO A 211 -3.33 -29.90 -6.99
CA PRO A 211 -2.64 -31.15 -6.74
C PRO A 211 -1.34 -31.02 -5.95
N LEU A 212 -0.69 -29.85 -5.98
CA LEU A 212 0.58 -29.59 -5.30
C LEU A 212 0.39 -29.09 -3.87
N LEU A 213 -0.84 -28.66 -3.52
CA LEU A 213 -1.13 -28.19 -2.17
C LEU A 213 -1.25 -29.36 -1.18
N PRO A 214 -0.99 -29.11 0.13
CA PRO A 214 -1.10 -30.15 1.15
C PRO A 214 -2.47 -30.82 1.15
N GLN A 215 -2.48 -32.15 1.06
CA GLN A 215 -3.71 -32.91 1.15
C GLN A 215 -4.17 -33.04 2.62
N GLY A 216 -5.48 -32.98 2.85
CA GLY A 216 -6.06 -33.16 4.20
C GLY A 216 -6.11 -31.92 5.09
N ARG A 217 -5.33 -30.87 4.82
CA ARG A 217 -5.38 -29.58 5.53
C ARG A 217 -5.55 -28.40 4.57
N ILE A 218 -5.74 -27.21 5.12
CA ILE A 218 -5.85 -25.97 4.33
C ILE A 218 -4.46 -25.31 4.27
N ALA A 219 -3.96 -25.08 3.07
CA ALA A 219 -2.78 -24.26 2.87
C ALA A 219 -3.14 -22.78 3.03
N GLY A 220 -2.34 -22.04 3.80
CA GLY A 220 -2.41 -20.58 3.92
C GLY A 220 -1.72 -19.88 2.75
N MET A 221 -1.83 -18.54 2.71
CA MET A 221 -1.26 -17.70 1.65
C MET A 221 0.24 -17.97 1.45
N ASP A 222 1.01 -17.98 2.54
CA ASP A 222 2.47 -18.12 2.45
C ASP A 222 2.89 -19.48 1.90
N GLU A 223 2.16 -20.55 2.23
CA GLU A 223 2.41 -21.88 1.67
C GLU A 223 2.08 -21.94 0.18
N VAL A 224 0.98 -21.32 -0.23
CA VAL A 224 0.61 -21.23 -1.66
C VAL A 224 1.68 -20.42 -2.42
N LEU A 225 2.16 -19.32 -1.86
CA LEU A 225 3.26 -18.55 -2.44
C LEU A 225 4.54 -19.35 -2.54
N GLY A 226 4.85 -20.17 -1.52
CA GLY A 226 6.01 -21.09 -1.54
C GLY A 226 5.93 -22.09 -2.68
N VAL A 227 4.79 -22.78 -2.85
CA VAL A 227 4.56 -23.69 -3.97
C VAL A 227 4.69 -22.99 -5.32
N LEU A 228 4.12 -21.79 -5.46
CA LEU A 228 4.18 -21.03 -6.71
C LEU A 228 5.58 -20.48 -7.02
N ALA A 229 6.41 -20.26 -6.02
CA ALA A 229 7.82 -19.89 -6.21
C ALA A 229 8.64 -21.06 -6.81
N GLU A 230 8.30 -22.30 -6.44
CA GLU A 230 8.91 -23.51 -7.01
C GLU A 230 8.34 -23.86 -8.40
N HIS A 231 7.15 -23.32 -8.76
CA HIS A 231 6.41 -23.62 -9.98
C HIS A 231 6.04 -22.35 -10.78
N PRO A 232 7.03 -21.60 -11.31
CA PRO A 232 6.77 -20.37 -12.05
C PRO A 232 5.97 -20.59 -13.35
N GLU A 233 5.97 -21.79 -13.91
CA GLU A 233 5.15 -22.18 -15.05
C GLU A 233 3.64 -22.12 -14.73
N ILE A 234 3.23 -22.43 -13.49
CA ILE A 234 1.84 -22.31 -13.05
C ILE A 234 1.45 -20.84 -12.95
N VAL A 235 2.34 -20.02 -12.37
CA VAL A 235 2.14 -18.56 -12.26
C VAL A 235 1.94 -17.91 -13.63
N ALA A 236 2.59 -18.44 -14.68
CA ALA A 236 2.50 -17.92 -16.04
C ALA A 236 1.13 -18.17 -16.71
N ILE A 237 0.37 -19.19 -16.28
CA ILE A 237 -0.90 -19.60 -16.92
C ILE A 237 -1.89 -18.44 -17.00
N ASN A 238 -2.13 -17.73 -15.90
CA ASN A 238 -3.07 -16.60 -15.85
C ASN A 238 -2.40 -15.23 -15.63
N ALA A 239 -1.07 -15.14 -15.79
CA ALA A 239 -0.32 -13.92 -15.56
C ALA A 239 -0.82 -12.73 -16.40
N HIS A 240 -1.27 -12.97 -17.62
CA HIS A 240 -1.82 -11.95 -18.52
C HIS A 240 -3.21 -11.43 -18.08
N ARG A 241 -3.86 -12.11 -17.13
CA ARG A 241 -5.15 -11.72 -16.53
C ARG A 241 -4.96 -10.97 -15.19
N ARG A 242 -3.73 -10.71 -14.76
CA ARG A 242 -3.45 -10.02 -13.50
C ARG A 242 -3.95 -8.59 -13.54
N ILE A 243 -4.51 -8.17 -12.41
CA ILE A 243 -4.87 -6.78 -12.19
C ILE A 243 -3.57 -5.97 -12.02
N GLY A 244 -3.41 -4.89 -12.81
CA GLY A 244 -2.21 -4.06 -12.74
C GLY A 244 -0.93 -4.68 -13.32
N GLY A 245 -1.02 -5.81 -14.01
CA GLY A 245 0.10 -6.36 -14.77
C GLY A 245 0.45 -5.50 -15.99
N PRO A 246 1.70 -5.53 -16.49
CA PRO A 246 2.14 -4.68 -17.61
C PRO A 246 1.29 -4.86 -18.88
N THR A 247 0.56 -5.98 -19.02
CA THR A 247 -0.31 -6.28 -20.15
C THR A 247 -1.76 -5.81 -20.00
N ALA A 248 -2.18 -5.38 -18.79
CA ALA A 248 -3.55 -4.95 -18.51
C ALA A 248 -3.76 -3.42 -18.69
N LYS A 249 -2.69 -2.63 -18.67
CA LYS A 249 -2.77 -1.18 -18.86
C LYS A 249 -2.72 -0.84 -20.33
N PRO A 250 -3.48 0.19 -20.79
CA PRO A 250 -3.39 0.67 -22.16
C PRO A 250 -1.94 0.96 -22.54
N SER A 251 -1.53 0.65 -23.76
CA SER A 251 -0.20 1.01 -24.27
C SER A 251 0.08 2.51 -24.23
N SER A 252 -0.99 3.32 -24.19
CA SER A 252 -0.95 4.78 -24.02
C SER A 252 -0.76 5.25 -22.57
N ALA A 253 -0.83 4.35 -21.57
CA ALA A 253 -0.53 4.73 -20.19
C ALA A 253 0.96 5.08 -20.05
N PRO A 254 1.32 6.11 -19.24
CA PRO A 254 2.71 6.52 -19.09
C PRO A 254 3.58 5.39 -18.52
N ALA A 255 4.83 5.37 -18.96
CA ALA A 255 5.82 4.37 -18.60
C ALA A 255 6.82 4.92 -17.58
N ALA A 256 6.95 4.25 -16.44
CA ALA A 256 7.97 4.51 -15.43
C ALA A 256 9.01 3.38 -15.44
N VAL A 257 10.26 3.70 -15.58
CA VAL A 257 11.39 2.77 -15.62
C VAL A 257 12.27 2.99 -14.39
N PHE A 258 12.57 1.92 -13.69
CA PHE A 258 13.43 1.92 -12.51
C PHE A 258 14.78 1.33 -12.85
N ARG A 259 15.84 2.12 -12.73
CA ARG A 259 17.24 1.72 -12.93
C ARG A 259 17.94 1.59 -11.58
N PHE A 260 18.21 0.37 -11.16
CA PHE A 260 18.96 0.09 -9.95
C PHE A 260 19.78 -1.19 -10.10
N GLU A 261 20.67 -1.48 -9.13
CA GLU A 261 21.34 -2.76 -8.99
C GLU A 261 21.11 -3.35 -7.60
N ALA A 262 21.06 -4.67 -7.53
CA ALA A 262 20.95 -5.42 -6.29
C ALA A 262 21.86 -6.65 -6.37
N ASP A 263 22.72 -6.83 -5.36
CA ASP A 263 23.61 -7.97 -5.23
C ASP A 263 23.91 -8.25 -3.73
N GLN A 264 24.79 -9.21 -3.46
CA GLN A 264 25.17 -9.53 -2.07
C GLN A 264 25.86 -8.36 -1.35
N LYS A 265 26.51 -7.44 -2.07
CA LYS A 265 27.26 -6.32 -1.52
C LYS A 265 26.37 -5.10 -1.29
N THR A 266 25.55 -4.73 -2.28
CA THR A 266 24.60 -3.62 -2.21
C THR A 266 23.33 -3.98 -1.42
N GLY A 267 23.01 -5.28 -1.33
CA GLY A 267 21.84 -5.78 -0.62
C GLY A 267 20.52 -5.48 -1.33
N PHE A 268 19.44 -5.54 -0.57
CA PHE A 268 18.07 -5.34 -1.07
C PHE A 268 17.57 -3.89 -0.95
N GLY A 269 18.35 -2.97 -0.38
CA GLY A 269 17.88 -1.61 -0.03
C GLY A 269 17.33 -0.83 -1.22
N HIS A 270 18.07 -0.76 -2.32
CA HIS A 270 17.67 -0.09 -3.56
C HIS A 270 16.43 -0.76 -4.19
N ALA A 271 16.44 -2.09 -4.27
CA ALA A 271 15.30 -2.84 -4.79
C ALA A 271 14.03 -2.59 -3.98
N MET A 272 14.12 -2.55 -2.66
CA MET A 272 12.97 -2.36 -1.76
C MET A 272 12.38 -0.95 -1.85
N ARG A 273 13.20 0.11 -1.89
CA ARG A 273 12.68 1.49 -2.01
C ARG A 273 12.17 1.77 -3.42
N SER A 274 12.87 1.32 -4.45
CA SER A 274 12.40 1.38 -5.84
C SER A 274 11.06 0.66 -5.98
N ASN A 275 10.91 -0.54 -5.39
CA ASN A 275 9.68 -1.29 -5.37
C ASN A 275 8.53 -0.56 -4.65
N ALA A 276 8.80 0.09 -3.54
CA ALA A 276 7.78 0.85 -2.80
C ALA A 276 7.19 1.97 -3.68
N PHE A 277 8.03 2.70 -4.40
CA PHE A 277 7.58 3.75 -5.31
C PHE A 277 6.90 3.19 -6.57
N ALA A 278 7.46 2.15 -7.15
CA ALA A 278 6.89 1.45 -8.29
C ALA A 278 5.48 0.91 -8.02
N THR A 279 5.27 0.34 -6.83
CA THR A 279 3.95 -0.13 -6.39
C THR A 279 2.93 1.00 -6.33
N LEU A 280 3.32 2.17 -5.82
CA LEU A 280 2.45 3.35 -5.83
C LEU A 280 2.10 3.79 -7.26
N LEU A 281 3.11 3.92 -8.15
CA LEU A 281 2.88 4.31 -9.54
C LEU A 281 2.01 3.29 -10.27
N ASP A 282 2.20 2.00 -10.01
CA ASP A 282 1.35 0.94 -10.57
C ASP A 282 -0.11 1.11 -10.12
N GLN A 283 -0.36 1.38 -8.85
CA GLN A 283 -1.70 1.65 -8.31
C GLN A 283 -2.34 2.92 -8.91
N LEU A 284 -1.53 3.93 -9.22
CA LEU A 284 -1.97 5.15 -9.89
C LEU A 284 -2.21 4.95 -11.40
N GLY A 285 -1.84 3.80 -11.97
CA GLY A 285 -2.12 3.44 -13.36
C GLY A 285 -0.94 3.58 -14.32
N TRP A 286 0.27 3.80 -13.82
CA TRP A 286 1.49 3.83 -14.63
C TRP A 286 1.91 2.41 -15.04
N ARG A 287 2.49 2.25 -16.23
CA ARG A 287 3.20 1.02 -16.61
C ARG A 287 4.59 1.06 -15.96
N VAL A 288 4.95 0.00 -15.26
CA VAL A 288 6.22 -0.10 -14.55
C VAL A 288 7.16 -1.06 -15.24
N PHE A 289 8.44 -0.68 -15.36
CA PHE A 289 9.51 -1.47 -15.95
C PHE A 289 10.76 -1.42 -15.06
N TRP A 290 11.57 -2.46 -15.12
CA TRP A 290 12.80 -2.61 -14.34
C TRP A 290 14.00 -2.74 -15.28
N ALA A 291 14.83 -1.71 -15.35
CA ALA A 291 16.07 -1.71 -16.10
C ALA A 291 17.21 -2.12 -15.17
N ILE A 292 17.54 -3.40 -15.14
CA ILE A 292 18.50 -4.00 -14.20
C ILE A 292 19.45 -4.95 -14.94
N SER A 293 20.63 -5.21 -14.37
CA SER A 293 21.60 -6.15 -14.96
C SER A 293 21.20 -7.60 -14.75
N GLU A 294 21.79 -8.51 -15.55
CA GLU A 294 21.60 -9.94 -15.41
C GLU A 294 21.94 -10.47 -14.02
N SER A 295 22.99 -9.91 -13.39
CA SER A 295 23.36 -10.25 -12.01
C SER A 295 22.27 -9.88 -11.00
N SER A 296 21.66 -8.70 -11.16
CA SER A 296 20.54 -8.27 -10.33
C SER A 296 19.28 -9.10 -10.59
N ILE A 297 19.01 -9.47 -11.85
CA ILE A 297 17.92 -10.39 -12.20
C ILE A 297 18.11 -11.72 -11.48
N ALA A 298 19.32 -12.28 -11.51
CA ALA A 298 19.63 -13.56 -10.85
C ALA A 298 19.51 -13.46 -9.32
N PHE A 299 19.95 -12.35 -8.72
CA PHE A 299 19.85 -12.10 -7.27
C PHE A 299 18.40 -11.93 -6.80
N LEU A 300 17.56 -11.26 -7.62
CA LEU A 300 16.17 -10.96 -7.30
C LEU A 300 15.19 -12.08 -7.74
N ARG A 301 15.64 -13.20 -8.30
CA ARG A 301 14.77 -14.27 -8.86
C ARG A 301 13.66 -14.74 -7.92
N GLU A 302 13.91 -14.76 -6.62
CA GLU A 302 12.92 -15.12 -5.59
C GLU A 302 12.05 -13.93 -5.16
N SER A 303 12.40 -12.73 -5.62
CA SER A 303 11.78 -11.45 -5.23
C SER A 303 11.46 -10.58 -6.45
N ALA A 304 11.02 -11.19 -7.58
CA ALA A 304 10.82 -10.48 -8.84
C ALA A 304 9.91 -9.24 -8.72
N PRO A 305 10.33 -8.06 -9.22
CA PRO A 305 9.63 -6.81 -9.07
C PRO A 305 8.31 -6.72 -9.87
N PRO A 306 7.36 -5.83 -9.52
CA PRO A 306 6.20 -5.56 -10.36
C PRO A 306 6.66 -4.95 -11.67
N GLY A 307 6.25 -5.51 -12.80
CA GLY A 307 6.56 -4.97 -14.11
C GLY A 307 7.46 -5.84 -14.97
N ALA A 308 7.67 -5.41 -16.21
CA ALA A 308 8.54 -6.09 -17.15
C ALA A 308 10.01 -5.76 -16.86
N VAL A 309 10.86 -6.78 -16.88
CA VAL A 309 12.30 -6.64 -16.70
C VAL A 309 12.97 -6.34 -18.05
N ILE A 310 13.85 -5.36 -18.06
CA ILE A 310 14.69 -4.95 -19.17
C ILE A 310 16.13 -5.23 -18.78
N ASP A 311 16.79 -6.15 -19.45
CA ASP A 311 18.19 -6.39 -19.23
C ASP A 311 19.04 -5.24 -19.79
N VAL A 312 19.75 -4.55 -18.90
CA VAL A 312 20.65 -3.44 -19.21
C VAL A 312 22.09 -3.74 -18.76
N THR A 313 22.53 -4.95 -18.95
CA THR A 313 23.91 -5.39 -18.61
C THR A 313 24.98 -4.63 -19.43
N GLU A 314 24.63 -4.11 -20.62
CA GLU A 314 25.56 -3.31 -21.39
C GLU A 314 25.91 -2.00 -20.67
N PRO A 315 27.20 -1.62 -20.63
CA PRO A 315 27.63 -0.38 -19.94
C PRO A 315 27.30 0.90 -20.72
N ALA A 316 27.08 0.85 -22.04
CA ALA A 316 26.85 2.03 -22.86
C ALA A 316 25.45 2.62 -22.63
N ALA A 317 25.38 3.86 -22.15
CA ALA A 317 24.14 4.55 -21.81
C ALA A 317 23.14 4.64 -22.97
N GLU A 318 23.62 4.92 -24.19
CA GLU A 318 22.80 4.96 -25.40
C GLU A 318 22.16 3.59 -25.74
N ALA A 319 22.89 2.49 -25.53
CA ALA A 319 22.36 1.16 -25.72
C ALA A 319 21.30 0.82 -24.67
N GLN A 320 21.52 1.18 -23.40
CA GLN A 320 20.53 1.06 -22.34
C GLN A 320 19.26 1.88 -22.67
N ALA A 321 19.40 3.15 -23.05
CA ALA A 321 18.30 4.02 -23.41
C ALA A 321 17.49 3.45 -24.58
N ALA A 322 18.16 2.92 -25.63
CA ALA A 322 17.51 2.29 -26.78
C ALA A 322 16.70 1.05 -26.37
N LYS A 323 17.22 0.18 -25.46
CA LYS A 323 16.50 -0.98 -24.94
C LYS A 323 15.28 -0.56 -24.10
N ILE A 324 15.44 0.42 -23.22
CA ILE A 324 14.38 0.97 -22.40
C ILE A 324 13.23 1.49 -23.28
N LEU A 325 13.53 2.36 -24.26
CA LEU A 325 12.51 2.91 -25.15
C LEU A 325 11.78 1.83 -25.95
N ARG A 326 12.51 0.83 -26.47
CA ARG A 326 11.90 -0.28 -27.19
C ARG A 326 10.92 -1.05 -26.30
N ALA A 327 11.30 -1.36 -25.07
CA ALA A 327 10.46 -2.09 -24.13
C ALA A 327 9.21 -1.27 -23.71
N CYS A 328 9.34 0.05 -23.62
CA CYS A 328 8.24 0.95 -23.28
C CYS A 328 7.31 1.27 -24.47
N GLY A 329 7.60 0.78 -25.67
CA GLY A 329 6.78 1.06 -26.87
C GLY A 329 7.12 2.38 -27.55
N GLY A 330 8.34 2.89 -27.40
CA GLY A 330 8.89 4.06 -28.08
C GLY A 330 9.05 5.30 -27.21
N SER A 331 8.40 5.39 -26.04
CA SER A 331 8.53 6.51 -25.10
C SER A 331 8.65 6.03 -23.66
N CYS A 332 9.44 6.73 -22.87
CA CYS A 332 9.54 6.60 -21.43
C CYS A 332 9.17 7.94 -20.81
N ASP A 333 8.20 7.98 -19.90
CA ASP A 333 7.72 9.22 -19.30
C ASP A 333 8.48 9.55 -18.01
N LEU A 334 8.97 8.52 -17.28
CA LEU A 334 9.73 8.67 -16.05
C LEU A 334 10.86 7.65 -16.00
N LEU A 335 12.09 8.12 -15.78
CA LEU A 335 13.22 7.30 -15.36
C LEU A 335 13.51 7.56 -13.89
N VAL A 336 13.49 6.52 -13.07
CA VAL A 336 13.91 6.56 -11.66
C VAL A 336 15.26 5.86 -11.55
N VAL A 337 16.28 6.56 -11.09
CA VAL A 337 17.63 6.04 -10.90
C VAL A 337 17.90 5.87 -9.40
N ASP A 338 18.31 4.68 -9.01
CA ASP A 338 18.66 4.32 -7.63
C ASP A 338 19.97 3.51 -7.65
N HIS A 339 21.09 4.21 -7.87
CA HIS A 339 22.35 3.56 -8.17
C HIS A 339 23.56 4.35 -7.65
N TYR A 340 24.56 3.67 -7.09
CA TYR A 340 25.80 4.31 -6.60
C TYR A 340 26.86 4.57 -7.69
N CYS A 341 26.71 4.02 -8.89
CA CYS A 341 27.62 4.32 -10.00
C CYS A 341 27.13 5.52 -10.80
N ALA A 342 28.05 6.18 -11.50
CA ALA A 342 27.72 7.31 -12.37
C ALA A 342 26.69 6.91 -13.44
N THR A 343 25.55 7.58 -13.45
CA THR A 343 24.44 7.36 -14.37
C THR A 343 24.15 8.58 -15.23
N LEU A 344 24.96 9.64 -15.14
CA LEU A 344 24.77 10.92 -15.83
C LEU A 344 24.49 10.78 -17.32
N ASP A 345 25.26 9.94 -18.03
CA ASP A 345 25.06 9.74 -19.48
C ASP A 345 23.69 9.13 -19.81
N LEU A 346 23.18 8.21 -18.97
CA LEU A 346 21.86 7.63 -19.13
C LEU A 346 20.78 8.64 -18.77
N GLU A 347 20.96 9.40 -17.70
CA GLU A 347 20.04 10.47 -17.29
C GLU A 347 19.89 11.49 -18.41
N THR A 348 21.00 12.00 -18.97
CA THR A 348 21.04 12.95 -20.07
C THR A 348 20.40 12.36 -21.35
N ALA A 349 20.72 11.10 -21.67
CA ALA A 349 20.16 10.43 -22.83
C ALA A 349 18.64 10.28 -22.76
N MET A 350 18.10 10.00 -21.58
CA MET A 350 16.67 9.83 -21.36
C MET A 350 15.94 11.17 -21.25
N SER A 351 16.54 12.16 -20.57
CA SER A 351 16.04 13.55 -20.51
C SER A 351 15.92 14.18 -21.90
N ALA A 352 16.94 14.01 -22.75
CA ALA A 352 16.92 14.48 -24.15
C ALA A 352 15.79 13.85 -24.99
N ARG A 353 15.23 12.72 -24.54
CA ARG A 353 14.11 12.01 -25.19
C ARG A 353 12.76 12.28 -24.53
N GLY A 354 12.72 13.26 -23.62
CA GLY A 354 11.51 13.76 -22.97
C GLY A 354 11.08 13.01 -21.70
N ALA A 355 11.91 12.11 -21.17
CA ALA A 355 11.64 11.50 -19.88
C ALA A 355 11.91 12.48 -18.74
N THR A 356 11.03 12.52 -17.74
CA THR A 356 11.35 13.08 -16.43
C THR A 356 12.33 12.16 -15.74
N VAL A 357 13.41 12.71 -15.18
CA VAL A 357 14.45 11.93 -14.48
C VAL A 357 14.38 12.21 -12.97
N ALA A 358 14.21 11.17 -12.18
CA ALA A 358 14.25 11.23 -10.71
C ALA A 358 15.40 10.37 -10.18
N VAL A 359 16.21 10.91 -9.27
CA VAL A 359 17.37 10.23 -8.70
C VAL A 359 17.21 10.10 -7.19
N PHE A 360 17.40 8.87 -6.68
CA PHE A 360 17.62 8.62 -5.26
C PHE A 360 19.11 8.79 -4.98
N ASP A 361 19.49 9.82 -4.26
CA ASP A 361 20.90 10.12 -3.97
C ASP A 361 21.15 10.10 -2.46
N ASP A 362 21.99 9.17 -2.02
CA ASP A 362 22.38 9.03 -0.62
C ASP A 362 23.76 9.65 -0.32
N LEU A 363 24.55 10.02 -1.35
CA LEU A 363 25.99 10.29 -1.19
C LEU A 363 26.40 11.72 -1.52
N ILE A 364 25.71 12.43 -2.42
CA ILE A 364 26.03 13.80 -2.90
C ILE A 364 27.43 13.85 -3.57
N GLU A 365 27.79 12.80 -4.30
CA GLU A 365 29.14 12.68 -4.89
C GLU A 365 29.13 12.76 -6.41
N ALA A 366 28.05 12.34 -7.07
CA ALA A 366 27.97 12.24 -8.53
C ALA A 366 27.23 13.43 -9.14
N GLN A 367 27.68 13.89 -10.32
CA GLN A 367 26.89 14.82 -11.15
C GLN A 367 25.60 14.15 -11.60
N SER A 368 24.51 14.92 -11.65
CA SER A 368 23.19 14.44 -12.04
C SER A 368 22.48 15.44 -12.96
N ASP A 369 21.80 14.91 -13.98
CA ASP A 369 20.93 15.64 -14.90
C ASP A 369 19.44 15.47 -14.54
N ALA A 370 19.18 15.19 -13.26
CA ALA A 370 17.83 14.89 -12.75
C ALA A 370 16.94 16.12 -12.69
N ASP A 371 15.63 15.91 -13.00
CA ASP A 371 14.57 16.87 -12.72
C ASP A 371 14.17 16.89 -11.24
N VAL A 372 14.31 15.73 -10.56
CA VAL A 372 14.01 15.56 -9.14
C VAL A 372 15.13 14.76 -8.47
N ILE A 373 15.69 15.30 -7.40
CA ILE A 373 16.60 14.56 -6.52
C ILE A 373 15.93 14.34 -5.18
N LEU A 374 15.90 13.07 -4.74
CA LEU A 374 15.38 12.67 -3.45
C LEU A 374 16.53 12.18 -2.57
N ASN A 375 16.71 12.82 -1.41
CA ASN A 375 17.66 12.38 -0.39
C ASN A 375 17.00 12.44 1.00
N PRO A 376 16.67 11.30 1.61
CA PRO A 376 16.03 11.25 2.92
C PRO A 376 16.99 11.50 4.08
N ALA A 377 18.28 11.67 3.79
CA ALA A 377 19.25 12.00 4.83
C ALA A 377 18.95 13.39 5.40
N PRO A 378 19.05 13.55 6.71
CA PRO A 378 18.70 14.80 7.35
C PRO A 378 19.81 15.85 7.27
N ASN A 379 19.42 17.10 7.53
CA ASN A 379 20.32 18.26 7.57
C ASN A 379 21.08 18.50 6.25
N ILE A 380 20.58 17.95 5.13
CA ILE A 380 21.09 18.26 3.81
C ILE A 380 20.28 19.43 3.26
N ALA A 381 20.98 20.47 2.83
CA ALA A 381 20.38 21.62 2.16
C ALA A 381 20.63 21.54 0.65
N SER A 382 19.78 22.18 -0.15
CA SER A 382 19.89 22.19 -1.62
C SER A 382 21.23 22.77 -2.12
N GLU A 383 21.84 23.64 -1.33
CA GLU A 383 23.15 24.23 -1.63
C GLU A 383 24.27 23.17 -1.74
N ALA A 384 24.12 22.03 -1.06
CA ALA A 384 25.07 20.91 -1.17
C ALA A 384 25.12 20.33 -2.59
N TYR A 385 24.07 20.52 -3.37
CA TYR A 385 23.93 20.05 -4.74
C TYR A 385 24.35 21.11 -5.80
N GLY A 386 24.68 22.31 -5.39
CA GLY A 386 24.90 23.43 -6.31
C GLY A 386 25.99 23.23 -7.39
N ALA A 387 26.93 22.29 -7.15
CA ALA A 387 27.99 21.95 -8.13
C ALA A 387 27.66 20.69 -8.96
N ILE A 388 26.65 19.91 -8.57
CA ILE A 388 26.42 18.58 -9.15
C ILE A 388 25.01 18.39 -9.73
N ALA A 389 24.08 19.30 -9.49
CA ALA A 389 22.72 19.27 -10.03
C ALA A 389 22.43 20.49 -10.90
N ARG A 390 21.39 20.39 -11.76
CA ARG A 390 20.94 21.52 -12.58
C ARG A 390 20.26 22.60 -11.70
N PRO A 391 20.28 23.86 -12.10
CA PRO A 391 19.58 24.93 -11.37
C PRO A 391 18.07 24.72 -11.23
N GLU A 392 17.46 24.01 -12.17
CA GLU A 392 16.02 23.72 -12.21
C GLU A 392 15.61 22.46 -11.44
N THR A 393 16.59 21.71 -10.92
CA THR A 393 16.33 20.47 -10.17
C THR A 393 15.47 20.75 -8.95
N ARG A 394 14.40 19.98 -8.75
CA ARG A 394 13.59 19.98 -7.54
C ARG A 394 14.19 19.03 -6.53
N PHE A 395 14.29 19.50 -5.29
CA PHE A 395 14.86 18.71 -4.21
C PHE A 395 13.78 18.25 -3.24
N LEU A 396 13.77 16.94 -2.93
CA LEU A 396 13.01 16.32 -1.87
C LEU A 396 14.00 15.84 -0.79
N LEU A 397 14.33 16.71 0.15
CA LEU A 397 15.39 16.49 1.14
C LEU A 397 14.78 16.23 2.53
N GLY A 398 15.44 15.35 3.27
CA GLY A 398 15.09 15.03 4.65
C GLY A 398 14.16 13.83 4.83
N PRO A 399 14.03 13.36 6.09
CA PRO A 399 13.36 12.11 6.44
C PRO A 399 11.88 11.99 6.03
N ASP A 400 11.16 13.10 5.96
CA ASP A 400 9.76 13.14 5.51
C ASP A 400 9.59 12.72 4.05
N ASN A 401 10.68 12.79 3.27
CA ASN A 401 10.71 12.37 1.88
C ASN A 401 11.16 10.91 1.70
N ALA A 402 11.41 10.18 2.78
CA ALA A 402 11.76 8.77 2.69
C ALA A 402 10.64 7.98 1.99
N VAL A 403 11.03 7.23 0.95
CA VAL A 403 10.11 6.34 0.24
C VAL A 403 9.89 5.08 1.06
N LEU A 404 8.68 4.89 1.54
CA LEU A 404 8.29 3.78 2.40
C LEU A 404 7.25 2.89 1.72
N ARG A 405 7.28 1.61 2.07
CA ARG A 405 6.22 0.66 1.68
C ARG A 405 4.88 1.11 2.25
N ALA A 406 3.80 1.00 1.48
CA ALA A 406 2.46 1.50 1.81
C ALA A 406 1.90 0.98 3.15
N GLN A 407 2.36 -0.18 3.61
CA GLN A 407 1.97 -0.77 4.89
C GLN A 407 2.34 0.11 6.10
N PHE A 408 3.45 0.87 6.05
CA PHE A 408 3.88 1.71 7.18
C PHE A 408 2.99 2.95 7.39
N PRO A 409 2.78 3.83 6.43
CA PRO A 409 1.87 4.97 6.62
C PRO A 409 0.45 4.51 6.94
N ALA A 410 -0.02 3.39 6.40
CA ALA A 410 -1.35 2.87 6.69
C ALA A 410 -1.55 2.43 8.15
N MET A 411 -0.48 1.98 8.83
CA MET A 411 -0.53 1.57 10.25
C MET A 411 -0.13 2.67 11.22
N ARG A 412 0.40 3.80 10.74
CA ARG A 412 0.96 4.88 11.57
C ARG A 412 0.01 5.32 12.68
N THR A 413 -1.24 5.68 12.37
CA THR A 413 -2.19 6.22 13.33
C THR A 413 -2.51 5.23 14.45
N SER A 414 -2.77 3.97 14.10
CA SER A 414 -3.11 2.93 15.07
C SER A 414 -1.93 2.55 15.96
N VAL A 415 -0.73 2.46 15.40
CA VAL A 415 0.49 2.16 16.16
C VAL A 415 0.86 3.33 17.07
N ALA A 416 0.80 4.56 16.57
CA ALA A 416 1.08 5.76 17.38
C ALA A 416 0.15 5.86 18.59
N ALA A 417 -1.16 5.65 18.40
CA ALA A 417 -2.12 5.63 19.53
C ALA A 417 -1.78 4.54 20.55
N ARG A 418 -1.46 3.32 20.08
CA ARG A 418 -1.07 2.21 20.95
C ARG A 418 0.19 2.52 21.77
N ILE A 419 1.22 3.11 21.15
CA ILE A 419 2.48 3.46 21.83
C ILE A 419 2.30 4.60 22.82
N ALA A 420 1.50 5.62 22.47
CA ALA A 420 1.20 6.74 23.36
C ALA A 420 0.54 6.29 24.68
N GLU A 421 -0.23 5.21 24.66
CA GLU A 421 -0.87 4.63 25.85
C GLU A 421 0.03 3.64 26.63
N ARG A 422 1.20 3.28 26.07
CA ARG A 422 2.09 2.28 26.67
C ARG A 422 2.75 2.80 27.94
N ARG A 423 2.67 1.98 29.00
CA ARG A 423 3.31 2.27 30.30
C ARG A 423 4.47 1.34 30.61
N ARG A 424 4.67 0.28 29.83
CA ARG A 424 5.70 -0.73 30.07
C ARG A 424 6.14 -1.36 28.74
N ILE A 425 7.45 -1.54 28.54
CA ILE A 425 8.03 -2.27 27.43
C ILE A 425 7.84 -3.76 27.71
N GLY A 426 6.98 -4.43 26.97
CA GLY A 426 6.67 -5.86 27.10
C GLY A 426 7.15 -6.68 25.91
N ARG A 427 7.11 -6.09 24.69
CA ARG A 427 7.50 -6.75 23.44
C ARG A 427 8.62 -6.00 22.75
N VAL A 428 9.71 -6.69 22.46
CA VAL A 428 10.88 -6.15 21.75
C VAL A 428 11.01 -6.82 20.39
N LEU A 429 11.22 -6.04 19.34
CA LEU A 429 11.55 -6.54 18.02
C LEU A 429 13.06 -6.36 17.75
N ILE A 430 13.71 -7.41 17.28
CA ILE A 430 15.09 -7.38 16.80
C ILE A 430 15.11 -7.46 15.28
N ALA A 431 15.72 -6.46 14.59
CA ALA A 431 15.78 -6.40 13.13
C ALA A 431 17.05 -5.68 12.63
N PHE A 432 18.06 -6.45 12.22
CA PHE A 432 19.34 -5.95 11.69
C PHE A 432 19.45 -6.00 10.15
N GLY A 433 18.33 -6.36 9.47
CA GLY A 433 18.29 -6.61 8.04
C GLY A 433 18.33 -8.10 7.70
N GLY A 434 18.08 -8.41 6.42
CA GLY A 434 17.93 -9.81 5.99
C GLY A 434 19.21 -10.64 6.08
N THR A 435 20.39 -10.04 5.91
CA THR A 435 21.67 -10.77 5.87
C THR A 435 22.42 -10.78 7.22
N ASP A 436 22.26 -9.74 8.03
CA ASP A 436 22.92 -9.53 9.32
C ASP A 436 24.39 -10.03 9.36
N PRO A 437 25.29 -9.44 8.57
CA PRO A 437 26.63 -10.00 8.31
C PRO A 437 27.57 -9.95 9.53
N VAL A 438 27.19 -9.24 10.59
CA VAL A 438 28.01 -9.03 11.82
C VAL A 438 27.37 -9.60 13.07
N ASN A 439 26.34 -10.46 12.93
CA ASN A 439 25.62 -11.09 14.05
C ASN A 439 25.01 -10.10 15.07
N GLY A 440 24.53 -8.97 14.60
CA GLY A 440 23.83 -8.01 15.47
C GLY A 440 22.62 -8.62 16.18
N THR A 441 21.92 -9.53 15.52
CA THR A 441 20.78 -10.29 16.07
C THR A 441 21.20 -11.14 17.26
N GLY A 442 22.28 -11.93 17.15
CA GLY A 442 22.76 -12.77 18.24
C GLY A 442 23.24 -11.95 19.46
N ILE A 443 23.91 -10.82 19.21
CA ILE A 443 24.36 -9.90 20.27
C ILE A 443 23.15 -9.28 20.99
N ALA A 444 22.12 -8.85 20.24
CA ALA A 444 20.89 -8.29 20.82
C ALA A 444 20.11 -9.34 21.61
N LEU A 445 20.00 -10.58 21.13
CA LEU A 445 19.41 -11.69 21.89
C LEU A 445 20.18 -11.95 23.19
N GLY A 446 21.51 -11.99 23.15
CA GLY A 446 22.35 -12.15 24.34
C GLY A 446 22.17 -11.00 25.34
N ALA A 447 21.93 -9.79 24.87
CA ALA A 447 21.60 -8.65 25.73
C ALA A 447 20.23 -8.83 26.44
N LEU A 448 19.26 -9.48 25.81
CA LEU A 448 17.93 -9.71 26.34
C LEU A 448 17.80 -11.00 27.18
N GLU A 449 18.75 -11.93 27.10
CA GLU A 449 18.68 -13.22 27.78
C GLU A 449 18.54 -13.07 29.31
N ALA A 450 19.26 -12.13 29.91
CA ALA A 450 19.23 -11.84 31.35
C ALA A 450 18.09 -10.88 31.76
N THR A 451 17.20 -10.49 30.85
CA THR A 451 16.08 -9.59 31.16
C THR A 451 14.78 -10.36 31.38
N ASP A 452 13.77 -9.72 31.96
CA ASP A 452 12.41 -10.26 32.15
C ASP A 452 11.47 -9.99 30.95
N ILE A 453 11.97 -9.55 29.79
CA ILE A 453 11.18 -9.40 28.55
C ILE A 453 10.69 -10.78 28.12
N GLN A 454 9.38 -10.95 28.01
CA GLN A 454 8.75 -12.23 27.69
C GLN A 454 8.45 -12.43 26.21
N GLU A 455 8.37 -11.34 25.45
CA GLU A 455 8.01 -11.38 24.03
C GLU A 455 9.11 -10.72 23.20
N ILE A 456 9.89 -11.53 22.50
CA ILE A 456 10.99 -11.11 21.63
C ILE A 456 10.70 -11.63 20.22
N ASP A 457 10.32 -10.73 19.35
CA ASP A 457 10.20 -11.03 17.92
C ASP A 457 11.57 -10.79 17.24
N VAL A 458 11.98 -11.70 16.37
CA VAL A 458 13.23 -11.58 15.59
C VAL A 458 12.89 -11.71 14.11
N ILE A 459 13.29 -10.72 13.31
CA ILE A 459 13.19 -10.78 11.85
C ILE A 459 14.58 -11.00 11.27
N LEU A 460 14.73 -12.08 10.49
CA LEU A 460 16.00 -12.43 9.84
C LEU A 460 15.72 -13.05 8.46
N GLY A 461 16.67 -12.96 7.55
CA GLY A 461 16.57 -13.65 6.26
C GLY A 461 16.94 -15.13 6.37
N ALA A 462 16.30 -16.00 5.59
CA ALA A 462 16.61 -17.43 5.58
C ALA A 462 18.05 -17.75 5.13
N LYS A 463 18.72 -16.79 4.47
CA LYS A 463 20.12 -16.90 4.01
C LYS A 463 21.11 -16.13 4.90
N ALA A 464 20.70 -15.69 6.11
CA ALA A 464 21.57 -14.95 7.01
C ALA A 464 22.74 -15.80 7.48
N VAL A 465 23.91 -15.17 7.56
CA VAL A 465 25.18 -15.86 7.86
C VAL A 465 25.15 -16.61 9.21
N TYR A 466 24.50 -16.01 10.21
CA TYR A 466 24.46 -16.55 11.58
C TYR A 466 23.13 -17.21 11.95
N LEU A 467 22.30 -17.58 10.96
CA LEU A 467 20.96 -18.10 11.18
C LEU A 467 20.92 -19.29 12.16
N ASP A 468 21.83 -20.26 11.99
CA ASP A 468 21.84 -21.46 12.85
C ASP A 468 22.21 -21.13 14.29
N ALA A 469 23.20 -20.26 14.51
CA ALA A 469 23.56 -19.78 15.84
C ALA A 469 22.40 -19.01 16.50
N VAL A 470 21.68 -18.18 15.74
CA VAL A 470 20.49 -17.46 16.23
C VAL A 470 19.35 -18.44 16.58
N ARG A 471 19.13 -19.50 15.80
CA ARG A 471 18.15 -20.55 16.10
C ARG A 471 18.47 -21.28 17.40
N GLU A 472 19.73 -21.66 17.59
CA GLU A 472 20.17 -22.33 18.83
C GLU A 472 19.99 -21.40 20.05
N GLN A 473 20.34 -20.12 19.91
CA GLN A 473 20.19 -19.14 20.97
C GLN A 473 18.69 -18.90 21.29
N ALA A 474 17.84 -18.74 20.29
CA ALA A 474 16.41 -18.62 20.44
C ALA A 474 15.80 -19.85 21.16
N ALA A 475 16.25 -21.06 20.80
CA ALA A 475 15.81 -22.30 21.44
C ALA A 475 16.19 -22.34 22.93
N ARG A 476 17.40 -21.90 23.31
CA ARG A 476 17.81 -21.80 24.72
C ARG A 476 16.97 -20.83 25.54
N MET A 477 16.51 -19.73 24.90
CA MET A 477 15.64 -18.73 25.54
C MET A 477 14.17 -19.20 25.66
N GLY A 478 13.84 -20.36 25.11
CA GLY A 478 12.50 -20.98 25.21
C GLY A 478 11.44 -20.20 24.44
N GLY A 479 10.18 -20.33 24.86
CA GLY A 479 9.02 -19.70 24.18
C GLY A 479 9.00 -18.16 24.17
N ARG A 480 10.01 -17.49 24.73
CA ARG A 480 10.13 -16.03 24.72
C ARG A 480 10.48 -15.47 23.35
N VAL A 481 11.16 -16.23 22.49
CA VAL A 481 11.66 -15.78 21.19
C VAL A 481 10.83 -16.37 20.06
N ASN A 482 10.28 -15.49 19.23
CA ASN A 482 9.59 -15.82 17.99
C ASN A 482 10.49 -15.45 16.82
N LEU A 483 11.18 -16.42 16.24
CA LEU A 483 12.05 -16.22 15.07
C LEU A 483 11.24 -16.31 13.79
N MET A 484 11.18 -15.24 13.05
CA MET A 484 10.45 -15.07 11.80
C MET A 484 11.44 -14.91 10.65
N LEU A 485 11.35 -15.77 9.65
CA LEU A 485 12.25 -15.75 8.49
C LEU A 485 11.54 -15.19 7.26
N ASP A 486 12.25 -14.40 6.45
CA ASP A 486 11.79 -13.80 5.20
C ASP A 486 10.40 -13.15 5.30
N VAL A 487 10.19 -12.37 6.37
CA VAL A 487 8.89 -11.77 6.68
C VAL A 487 8.45 -10.78 5.60
N ALA A 488 7.38 -11.08 4.91
CA ALA A 488 6.77 -10.16 3.95
C ALA A 488 6.06 -8.96 4.65
N GLU A 489 5.38 -9.21 5.78
CA GLU A 489 4.62 -8.20 6.56
C GLU A 489 5.44 -7.62 7.71
N VAL A 490 6.58 -7.00 7.40
CA VAL A 490 7.46 -6.40 8.44
C VAL A 490 6.74 -5.32 9.26
N ALA A 491 5.86 -4.53 8.64
CA ALA A 491 5.08 -3.51 9.35
C ALA A 491 4.14 -4.12 10.39
N ALA A 492 3.56 -5.30 10.14
CA ALA A 492 2.72 -6.00 11.10
C ALA A 492 3.52 -6.48 12.33
N ALA A 493 4.76 -6.93 12.12
CA ALA A 493 5.65 -7.29 13.22
C ALA A 493 6.07 -6.05 14.02
N MET A 494 6.46 -4.96 13.34
CA MET A 494 6.79 -3.69 13.98
C MET A 494 5.60 -3.10 14.73
N ALA A 495 4.38 -3.22 14.20
CA ALA A 495 3.16 -2.71 14.83
C ALA A 495 2.85 -3.35 16.19
N ARG A 496 3.34 -4.55 16.45
CA ARG A 496 3.18 -5.23 17.75
C ARG A 496 4.27 -4.85 18.76
N ALA A 497 5.42 -4.39 18.28
CA ALA A 497 6.57 -4.09 19.14
C ALA A 497 6.35 -2.81 19.96
N ASP A 498 6.88 -2.78 21.18
CA ASP A 498 6.97 -1.60 22.01
C ASP A 498 8.32 -0.88 21.83
N LEU A 499 9.35 -1.62 21.46
CA LEU A 499 10.71 -1.16 21.24
C LEU A 499 11.35 -1.96 20.11
N VAL A 500 12.17 -1.31 19.31
CA VAL A 500 12.97 -2.00 18.27
C VAL A 500 14.45 -1.90 18.58
N ILE A 501 15.16 -3.03 18.46
CA ILE A 501 16.62 -3.09 18.47
C ILE A 501 17.06 -3.41 17.04
N GLY A 502 17.92 -2.57 16.44
CA GLY A 502 18.35 -2.83 15.07
C GLY A 502 19.35 -1.84 14.51
N ALA A 503 19.71 -2.05 13.26
CA ALA A 503 20.64 -1.18 12.54
C ALA A 503 19.97 0.11 12.04
N PRO A 504 20.70 1.24 11.99
CA PRO A 504 20.18 2.52 11.45
C PRO A 504 20.27 2.61 9.92
N GLY A 505 19.79 1.57 9.20
CA GLY A 505 19.63 1.54 7.76
C GLY A 505 18.28 2.12 7.31
N THR A 506 17.78 1.71 6.13
CA THR A 506 16.50 2.16 5.56
C THR A 506 15.28 1.91 6.47
N GLY A 507 15.31 0.84 7.26
CA GLY A 507 14.28 0.54 8.27
C GLY A 507 14.14 1.61 9.38
N THR A 508 15.08 2.55 9.48
CA THR A 508 15.01 3.68 10.42
C THR A 508 13.79 4.55 10.16
N TRP A 509 13.53 4.86 8.90
CA TRP A 509 12.39 5.70 8.51
C TRP A 509 11.05 4.95 8.65
N GLU A 510 11.05 3.63 8.47
CA GLU A 510 9.90 2.75 8.74
C GLU A 510 9.52 2.78 10.23
N ARG A 511 10.51 2.65 11.13
CA ARG A 511 10.30 2.78 12.58
C ARG A 511 9.85 4.17 12.98
N ALA A 512 10.46 5.20 12.40
CA ALA A 512 10.08 6.58 12.63
C ALA A 512 8.63 6.85 12.20
N CYS A 513 8.23 6.37 11.03
CA CYS A 513 6.86 6.46 10.55
C CYS A 513 5.84 5.88 11.54
N LEU A 514 6.16 4.77 12.20
CA LEU A 514 5.29 4.14 13.19
C LEU A 514 5.42 4.75 14.60
N GLY A 515 6.35 5.68 14.82
CA GLY A 515 6.63 6.24 16.13
C GLY A 515 7.25 5.24 17.12
N LEU A 516 8.03 4.26 16.62
CA LEU A 516 8.64 3.22 17.45
C LEU A 516 9.96 3.69 18.05
N PRO A 517 10.08 3.81 19.39
CA PRO A 517 11.35 4.01 20.06
C PRO A 517 12.36 2.94 19.67
N SER A 518 13.62 3.32 19.44
CA SER A 518 14.62 2.39 18.91
C SER A 518 15.94 2.45 19.68
N LEU A 519 16.54 1.27 19.88
CA LEU A 519 17.94 1.11 20.29
C LEU A 519 18.76 0.71 19.05
N LEU A 520 19.74 1.53 18.71
CA LEU A 520 20.45 1.40 17.46
C LEU A 520 21.86 0.86 17.69
N VAL A 521 22.26 -0.08 16.84
CA VAL A 521 23.64 -0.56 16.74
C VAL A 521 24.10 -0.36 15.30
N VAL A 522 25.13 0.44 15.11
CA VAL A 522 25.70 0.71 13.78
C VAL A 522 26.47 -0.52 13.29
N ILE A 523 26.18 -0.98 12.08
CA ILE A 523 26.81 -2.16 11.48
C ILE A 523 27.55 -1.86 10.17
N ALA A 524 27.41 -0.63 9.65
CA ALA A 524 28.08 -0.18 8.42
C ALA A 524 28.34 1.33 8.48
N ALA A 525 29.40 1.77 7.79
CA ALA A 525 29.85 3.16 7.84
C ALA A 525 28.80 4.17 7.32
N ASN A 526 28.07 3.82 6.26
CA ASN A 526 27.01 4.65 5.66
C ASN A 526 25.77 4.81 6.56
N GLN A 527 25.68 4.06 7.67
CA GLN A 527 24.59 4.17 8.63
C GLN A 527 24.81 5.23 9.73
N LYS A 528 26.04 5.76 9.86
CA LYS A 528 26.38 6.70 10.94
C LYS A 528 25.55 7.97 10.89
N ILE A 529 25.35 8.55 9.71
CA ILE A 529 24.60 9.79 9.54
C ILE A 529 23.13 9.63 9.95
N ASN A 530 22.52 8.49 9.64
CA ASN A 530 21.17 8.18 10.07
C ASN A 530 21.08 8.04 11.61
N ALA A 531 22.06 7.33 12.21
CA ALA A 531 22.13 7.15 13.66
C ALA A 531 22.28 8.50 14.39
N GLU A 532 23.23 9.32 13.98
CA GLU A 532 23.47 10.65 14.53
C GLU A 532 22.22 11.53 14.49
N THR A 533 21.50 11.45 13.40
CA THR A 533 20.28 12.24 13.22
C THR A 533 19.15 11.84 14.12
N VAL A 534 18.78 10.57 14.13
CA VAL A 534 17.65 10.12 14.96
C VAL A 534 17.93 10.32 16.44
N VAL A 535 19.24 10.26 16.83
CA VAL A 535 19.68 10.60 18.19
C VAL A 535 19.58 12.10 18.46
N ALA A 536 20.07 12.94 17.54
CA ALA A 536 20.02 14.39 17.68
C ALA A 536 18.56 14.91 17.79
N ARG A 537 17.61 14.20 17.18
CA ARG A 537 16.16 14.49 17.29
C ARG A 537 15.50 13.82 18.50
N GLY A 538 16.23 13.03 19.28
CA GLY A 538 15.69 12.35 20.45
C GLY A 538 14.87 11.10 20.15
N ALA A 539 14.87 10.59 18.91
CA ALA A 539 14.02 9.46 18.49
C ALA A 539 14.62 8.08 18.78
N ALA A 540 15.91 7.99 19.10
CA ALA A 540 16.60 6.74 19.36
C ALA A 540 17.79 6.92 20.32
N LEU A 541 18.29 5.79 20.86
CA LEU A 541 19.57 5.72 21.56
C LEU A 541 20.54 4.85 20.75
N VAL A 542 21.79 5.28 20.59
CA VAL A 542 22.86 4.46 20.01
C VAL A 542 23.55 3.66 21.10
N CYS A 543 23.65 2.35 20.90
CA CYS A 543 24.23 1.41 21.85
C CYS A 543 25.65 0.94 21.48
N GLY A 544 26.15 1.37 20.33
CA GLY A 544 27.51 1.05 19.87
C GLY A 544 27.59 0.82 18.36
N SER A 545 28.79 0.43 17.90
CA SER A 545 29.07 0.16 16.48
C SER A 545 29.83 -1.17 16.37
N LEU A 546 29.22 -2.19 15.80
CA LEU A 546 29.87 -3.48 15.54
C LEU A 546 30.96 -3.31 14.48
N GLY A 547 32.07 -4.01 14.68
CA GLY A 547 33.30 -3.84 13.89
C GLY A 547 34.27 -2.79 14.43
N THR A 548 33.81 -1.92 15.35
CA THR A 548 34.72 -0.96 16.08
C THR A 548 34.66 -1.14 17.58
N ASP A 549 33.47 -1.40 18.15
CA ASP A 549 33.34 -1.66 19.59
C ASP A 549 33.34 -3.17 19.88
N PRO A 550 33.85 -3.60 21.04
CA PRO A 550 33.72 -4.97 21.50
C PRO A 550 32.26 -5.38 21.66
N GLU A 551 31.89 -6.62 21.27
CA GLU A 551 30.51 -7.13 21.29
C GLU A 551 29.89 -7.13 22.70
N ASP A 552 30.66 -7.47 23.71
CA ASP A 552 30.26 -7.46 25.13
C ASP A 552 29.91 -6.03 25.61
N LYS A 553 30.66 -5.02 25.13
CA LYS A 553 30.36 -3.61 25.41
C LYS A 553 29.05 -3.18 24.73
N VAL A 554 28.81 -3.58 23.48
CA VAL A 554 27.57 -3.29 22.77
C VAL A 554 26.37 -3.97 23.49
N ALA A 555 26.52 -5.24 23.87
CA ALA A 555 25.49 -5.96 24.63
C ALA A 555 25.20 -5.31 25.99
N ALA A 556 26.24 -4.86 26.71
CA ALA A 556 26.07 -4.15 27.98
C ALA A 556 25.35 -2.81 27.80
N SER A 557 25.70 -2.06 26.74
CA SER A 557 25.04 -0.79 26.40
C SER A 557 23.58 -0.97 26.02
N LEU A 558 23.22 -2.04 25.28
CA LEU A 558 21.83 -2.40 24.97
C LEU A 558 21.04 -2.65 26.25
N ARG A 559 21.58 -3.45 27.20
CA ARG A 559 20.92 -3.71 28.50
C ARG A 559 20.71 -2.43 29.29
N ALA A 560 21.74 -1.61 29.42
CA ALA A 560 21.65 -0.35 30.16
C ALA A 560 20.63 0.62 29.54
N SER A 561 20.59 0.71 28.22
CA SER A 561 19.64 1.55 27.49
C SER A 561 18.21 1.05 27.64
N LEU A 562 17.97 -0.26 27.59
CA LEU A 562 16.67 -0.86 27.85
C LEU A 562 16.19 -0.56 29.27
N GLU A 563 17.05 -0.78 30.28
CA GLU A 563 16.72 -0.48 31.67
C GLU A 563 16.40 1.00 31.88
N ARG A 564 17.18 1.89 31.25
CA ARG A 564 16.92 3.33 31.29
C ARG A 564 15.52 3.66 30.75
N LEU A 565 15.14 3.11 29.60
CA LEU A 565 13.81 3.35 29.01
C LEU A 565 12.68 2.76 29.86
N ARG A 566 12.91 1.63 30.54
CA ARG A 566 11.93 1.02 31.43
C ARG A 566 11.70 1.83 32.72
N ASN A 567 12.76 2.48 33.20
CA ASN A 567 12.73 3.30 34.42
C ASN A 567 12.37 4.76 34.18
N ASP A 568 12.35 5.20 32.90
CA ASP A 568 12.02 6.57 32.51
C ASP A 568 10.94 6.58 31.41
N PRO A 569 9.64 6.47 31.78
CA PRO A 569 8.54 6.55 30.84
C PRO A 569 8.48 7.89 30.07
N ALA A 570 8.96 8.98 30.66
CA ALA A 570 8.98 10.27 29.98
C ALA A 570 9.95 10.27 28.80
N LEU A 571 11.14 9.68 28.99
CA LEU A 571 12.10 9.51 27.89
C LEU A 571 11.52 8.59 26.79
N TYR A 572 10.84 7.49 27.16
CA TYR A 572 10.20 6.58 26.22
C TYR A 572 9.16 7.30 25.34
N HIS A 573 8.27 8.09 25.97
CA HIS A 573 7.25 8.86 25.23
C HIS A 573 7.87 10.01 24.42
N HIS A 574 8.90 10.67 24.94
CA HIS A 574 9.64 11.67 24.15
C HIS A 574 10.24 11.04 22.88
N MET A 575 10.85 9.85 22.98
CA MET A 575 11.38 9.15 21.82
C MET A 575 10.29 8.77 20.82
N HIS A 576 9.11 8.40 21.29
CA HIS A 576 7.96 8.12 20.45
C HIS A 576 7.51 9.36 19.65
N GLU A 577 7.31 10.49 20.33
CA GLU A 577 6.91 11.75 19.69
C GLU A 577 7.97 12.25 18.69
N ALA A 578 9.24 12.18 19.10
CA ALA A 578 10.36 12.54 18.24
C ALA A 578 10.46 11.65 16.98
N ALA A 579 10.20 10.35 17.12
CA ALA A 579 10.15 9.44 15.97
C ALA A 579 9.01 9.80 15.01
N LEU A 580 7.80 10.06 15.52
CA LEU A 580 6.67 10.51 14.71
C LEU A 580 6.94 11.82 13.96
N ALA A 581 7.70 12.72 14.57
CA ALA A 581 8.06 14.01 13.96
C ALA A 581 9.13 13.87 12.86
N LEU A 582 9.82 12.72 12.76
CA LEU A 582 10.87 12.50 11.75
C LEU A 582 10.33 12.05 10.40
N SER A 583 9.21 11.34 10.34
CA SER A 583 8.66 10.87 9.07
C SER A 583 7.14 10.66 9.18
N ASP A 584 6.40 11.31 8.32
CA ASP A 584 4.95 11.14 8.19
C ASP A 584 4.56 9.95 7.29
N GLY A 585 5.54 9.35 6.61
CA GLY A 585 5.34 8.20 5.70
C GLY A 585 4.81 8.58 4.32
N ARG A 586 4.74 9.86 3.97
CA ARG A 586 4.15 10.35 2.71
C ARG A 586 5.19 10.64 1.61
N GLY A 587 6.46 10.27 1.82
CA GLY A 587 7.56 10.54 0.88
C GLY A 587 7.30 10.00 -0.54
N SER A 588 6.74 8.79 -0.66
CA SER A 588 6.35 8.23 -1.98
C SER A 588 5.33 9.10 -2.71
N LEU A 589 4.35 9.68 -1.99
CA LEU A 589 3.35 10.59 -2.58
C LEU A 589 3.96 11.94 -2.94
N ARG A 590 4.91 12.46 -2.13
CA ARG A 590 5.65 13.70 -2.46
C ARG A 590 6.45 13.51 -3.75
N LEU A 591 7.14 12.38 -3.89
CA LEU A 591 7.87 12.05 -5.10
C LEU A 591 6.93 11.91 -6.30
N ALA A 592 5.80 11.20 -6.14
CA ALA A 592 4.81 11.06 -7.21
C ALA A 592 4.28 12.42 -7.70
N ALA A 593 4.00 13.35 -6.79
CA ALA A 593 3.59 14.72 -7.16
C ALA A 593 4.73 15.50 -7.84
N ALA A 594 5.99 15.29 -7.39
CA ALA A 594 7.14 16.01 -7.91
C ALA A 594 7.54 15.57 -9.33
N VAL A 595 7.33 14.31 -9.69
CA VAL A 595 7.65 13.80 -11.04
C VAL A 595 6.58 14.10 -12.09
N VAL A 596 5.43 14.65 -11.69
CA VAL A 596 4.42 15.11 -12.66
C VAL A 596 4.98 16.30 -13.44
N PRO A 597 4.98 16.25 -14.78
CA PRO A 597 5.44 17.37 -15.59
C PRO A 597 4.69 18.67 -15.28
N ALA A 598 5.39 19.79 -15.30
CA ALA A 598 4.79 21.09 -15.07
C ALA A 598 3.72 21.41 -16.12
N MET A 599 2.51 21.77 -15.67
CA MET A 599 1.43 22.23 -16.54
C MET A 599 1.57 23.73 -16.81
N ARG A 600 1.28 24.17 -18.05
CA ARG A 600 1.38 25.59 -18.38
C ARG A 600 0.06 26.30 -18.17
N LEU A 601 0.11 27.44 -17.48
CA LEU A 601 -1.00 28.39 -17.40
C LEU A 601 -1.19 29.12 -18.74
N LYS A 602 -2.28 29.86 -18.90
CA LYS A 602 -2.57 30.62 -20.13
C LYS A 602 -1.50 31.67 -20.45
N ASP A 603 -0.83 32.22 -19.46
CA ASP A 603 0.26 33.17 -19.59
C ASP A 603 1.65 32.52 -19.78
N GLY A 604 1.69 31.21 -19.94
CA GLY A 604 2.91 30.42 -20.12
C GLY A 604 3.61 30.03 -18.80
N THR A 605 3.19 30.57 -17.65
CA THR A 605 3.79 30.24 -16.34
C THR A 605 3.65 28.74 -16.06
N PRO A 606 4.72 28.05 -15.66
CA PRO A 606 4.64 26.65 -15.25
C PRO A 606 3.93 26.52 -13.89
N LEU A 607 3.01 25.54 -13.79
CA LEU A 607 2.38 25.12 -12.56
C LEU A 607 2.89 23.73 -12.23
N VAL A 608 3.45 23.56 -11.03
CA VAL A 608 3.93 22.28 -10.47
C VAL A 608 3.06 21.86 -9.29
N LEU A 609 3.00 20.56 -9.03
CA LEU A 609 2.28 20.01 -7.87
C LEU A 609 3.21 19.78 -6.69
N ARG A 610 2.68 19.98 -5.49
CA ARG A 610 3.18 19.39 -4.26
C ARG A 610 2.04 18.87 -3.38
N LEU A 611 2.36 17.98 -2.45
CA LEU A 611 1.39 17.62 -1.42
C LEU A 611 1.10 18.80 -0.49
N ALA A 612 -0.14 18.87 -0.01
CA ALA A 612 -0.47 19.75 1.10
C ALA A 612 0.05 19.17 2.42
N GLU A 613 0.43 20.08 3.32
CA GLU A 613 0.96 19.81 4.65
C GLU A 613 0.15 20.54 5.71
N MET A 614 0.41 20.29 7.01
CA MET A 614 -0.28 21.00 8.08
C MET A 614 0.05 22.49 8.08
N ASP A 615 1.21 22.89 7.61
CA ASP A 615 1.61 24.30 7.46
C ASP A 615 0.74 25.05 6.44
N ASP A 616 0.07 24.34 5.54
CA ASP A 616 -0.90 24.91 4.59
C ASP A 616 -2.29 25.14 5.22
N ALA A 617 -2.52 24.77 6.47
CA ALA A 617 -3.84 24.83 7.10
C ALA A 617 -4.44 26.24 7.01
N ARG A 618 -3.65 27.28 7.31
CA ARG A 618 -4.12 28.67 7.26
C ARG A 618 -4.43 29.10 5.83
N LEU A 619 -3.55 28.77 4.88
CA LEU A 619 -3.71 29.06 3.47
C LEU A 619 -5.01 28.43 2.91
N LEU A 620 -5.20 27.15 3.15
CA LEU A 620 -6.37 26.39 2.67
C LEU A 620 -7.66 26.87 3.32
N TYR A 621 -7.62 27.21 4.63
CA TYR A 621 -8.76 27.78 5.35
C TYR A 621 -9.19 29.12 4.72
N ASP A 622 -8.24 30.03 4.51
CA ASP A 622 -8.53 31.36 3.94
C ASP A 622 -9.11 31.25 2.53
N TRP A 623 -8.59 30.33 1.69
CA TRP A 623 -9.13 30.08 0.36
C TRP A 623 -10.54 29.49 0.38
N GLN A 624 -10.84 28.61 1.35
CA GLN A 624 -12.17 28.04 1.50
C GLN A 624 -13.18 29.02 2.10
N GLN A 625 -12.74 30.02 2.84
CA GLN A 625 -13.59 31.10 3.39
C GLN A 625 -13.81 32.26 2.41
N ALA A 626 -13.00 32.36 1.35
CA ALA A 626 -13.17 33.40 0.33
C ALA A 626 -14.61 33.37 -0.25
N PRO A 627 -15.31 34.50 -0.33
CA PRO A 627 -16.73 34.57 -0.75
C PRO A 627 -16.98 33.92 -2.11
N GLU A 628 -16.05 34.08 -3.04
CA GLU A 628 -16.11 33.49 -4.38
C GLU A 628 -16.00 31.95 -4.38
N THR A 629 -15.31 31.36 -3.40
CA THR A 629 -15.24 29.90 -3.21
C THR A 629 -16.43 29.42 -2.40
N ARG A 630 -16.75 30.11 -1.29
CA ARG A 630 -17.74 29.67 -0.30
C ARG A 630 -19.15 29.57 -0.86
N ARG A 631 -19.58 30.52 -1.71
CA ARG A 631 -20.91 30.50 -2.32
C ARG A 631 -21.19 29.28 -3.20
N TYR A 632 -20.16 28.62 -3.69
CA TYR A 632 -20.28 27.42 -4.54
C TYR A 632 -19.86 26.13 -3.83
N ALA A 633 -19.57 26.20 -2.52
CA ALA A 633 -19.30 25.00 -1.72
C ALA A 633 -20.59 24.18 -1.57
N LEU A 634 -20.47 22.85 -1.66
CA LEU A 634 -21.60 21.93 -1.43
C LEU A 634 -22.13 22.04 0.00
N ASN A 635 -21.24 22.19 0.98
CA ASN A 635 -21.60 22.53 2.34
C ASN A 635 -21.22 24.00 2.60
N GLN A 636 -22.21 24.87 2.74
CA GLN A 636 -22.05 26.31 2.98
C GLN A 636 -22.04 26.68 4.46
N ASN A 637 -22.19 25.73 5.39
CA ASN A 637 -22.18 26.01 6.82
C ASN A 637 -20.82 26.61 7.23
N PRO A 638 -20.83 27.62 8.12
CA PRO A 638 -19.59 28.17 8.68
C PRO A 638 -18.84 27.09 9.46
N PHE A 639 -17.52 27.15 9.46
CA PHE A 639 -16.66 26.31 10.27
C PHE A 639 -15.50 27.13 10.82
N SER A 640 -15.00 26.76 11.99
CA SER A 640 -13.88 27.41 12.64
C SER A 640 -12.54 26.98 12.04
N PHE A 641 -11.48 27.73 12.33
CA PHE A 641 -10.12 27.32 11.97
C PHE A 641 -9.73 25.99 12.66
N ASP A 642 -10.15 25.78 13.90
CA ASP A 642 -9.90 24.55 14.64
C ASP A 642 -10.61 23.34 14.01
N ASP A 643 -11.86 23.52 13.52
CA ASP A 643 -12.56 22.49 12.76
C ASP A 643 -11.81 22.14 11.46
N HIS A 644 -11.31 23.17 10.79
CA HIS A 644 -10.49 23.00 9.59
C HIS A 644 -9.20 22.25 9.87
N CYS A 645 -8.48 22.57 10.94
CA CYS A 645 -7.27 21.85 11.34
C CYS A 645 -7.56 20.38 11.66
N ARG A 646 -8.65 20.07 12.39
CA ARG A 646 -9.06 18.68 12.64
C ARG A 646 -9.37 17.93 11.35
N TRP A 647 -10.12 18.58 10.46
CA TRP A 647 -10.45 18.02 9.15
C TRP A 647 -9.18 17.77 8.31
N LEU A 648 -8.26 18.75 8.24
CA LEU A 648 -7.01 18.62 7.49
C LEU A 648 -6.14 17.50 8.06
N THR A 649 -5.98 17.41 9.37
CA THR A 649 -5.26 16.32 10.03
C THR A 649 -5.82 14.96 9.62
N ALA A 650 -7.14 14.78 9.66
CA ALA A 650 -7.79 13.53 9.24
C ALA A 650 -7.57 13.24 7.74
N LYS A 651 -7.60 14.27 6.89
CA LYS A 651 -7.35 14.13 5.45
C LYS A 651 -5.90 13.72 5.16
N LEU A 652 -4.94 14.34 5.81
CA LEU A 652 -3.52 14.03 5.63
C LEU A 652 -3.16 12.65 6.17
N ALA A 653 -3.86 12.17 7.20
CA ALA A 653 -3.69 10.82 7.75
C ALA A 653 -4.31 9.73 6.85
N ASN A 654 -5.24 10.07 5.96
CA ASN A 654 -5.84 9.11 5.04
C ASN A 654 -4.95 8.91 3.83
N GLY A 655 -4.19 7.83 3.80
CA GLY A 655 -3.24 7.51 2.72
C GLY A 655 -3.85 7.29 1.32
N ARG A 656 -5.18 7.38 1.16
CA ARG A 656 -5.90 7.23 -0.12
C ARG A 656 -6.34 8.56 -0.71
N ASP A 657 -6.55 9.56 0.15
CA ASP A 657 -6.92 10.89 -0.30
C ASP A 657 -5.67 11.66 -0.69
N LEU A 658 -5.75 12.39 -1.80
CA LEU A 658 -4.66 13.25 -2.26
C LEU A 658 -5.12 14.70 -2.17
N LEU A 659 -4.45 15.48 -1.35
CA LEU A 659 -4.62 16.93 -1.30
C LEU A 659 -3.34 17.58 -1.83
N LEU A 660 -3.47 18.25 -2.96
CA LEU A 660 -2.35 18.78 -3.74
C LEU A 660 -2.48 20.30 -3.88
N ILE A 661 -1.38 21.00 -3.75
CA ILE A 661 -1.26 22.42 -4.04
C ILE A 661 -0.54 22.59 -5.37
N GLY A 662 -1.13 23.39 -6.26
CA GLY A 662 -0.47 23.85 -7.47
C GLY A 662 0.27 25.14 -7.20
N GLU A 663 1.55 25.17 -7.50
CA GLU A 663 2.41 26.34 -7.39
C GLU A 663 2.78 26.90 -8.75
N ALA A 664 2.63 28.20 -8.93
CA ALA A 664 2.99 28.91 -10.15
C ALA A 664 3.95 30.06 -9.81
N GLY A 665 5.15 30.03 -10.42
CA GLY A 665 6.20 31.01 -10.11
C GLY A 665 6.62 30.98 -8.64
N GLY A 666 6.69 29.78 -8.04
CA GLY A 666 7.07 29.57 -6.64
C GLY A 666 6.05 30.03 -5.61
N LYS A 667 4.79 30.30 -6.02
CA LYS A 667 3.71 30.69 -5.11
C LYS A 667 2.48 29.80 -5.27
N PRO A 668 1.79 29.44 -4.16
CA PRO A 668 0.55 28.69 -4.23
C PRO A 668 -0.51 29.43 -5.06
N ALA A 669 -1.05 28.74 -6.08
CA ALA A 669 -2.00 29.29 -7.05
C ALA A 669 -3.39 28.63 -6.99
N GLY A 670 -3.52 27.50 -6.34
CA GLY A 670 -4.77 26.76 -6.16
C GLY A 670 -4.53 25.39 -5.54
N PHE A 671 -5.60 24.68 -5.27
CA PHE A 671 -5.52 23.30 -4.79
C PHE A 671 -6.45 22.38 -5.57
N ILE A 672 -6.11 21.10 -5.59
CA ILE A 672 -6.98 20.01 -5.99
C ILE A 672 -6.96 18.93 -4.92
N ARG A 673 -8.16 18.48 -4.52
CA ARG A 673 -8.37 17.38 -3.61
C ARG A 673 -9.03 16.24 -4.35
N LEU A 674 -8.45 15.07 -4.22
CA LEU A 674 -8.92 13.83 -4.77
C LEU A 674 -9.33 12.94 -3.58
N ASP A 675 -10.61 12.93 -3.26
CA ASP A 675 -11.16 12.07 -2.22
C ASP A 675 -11.37 10.68 -2.82
N TRP A 676 -10.79 9.66 -2.21
CA TRP A 676 -10.99 8.30 -2.66
C TRP A 676 -12.48 7.92 -2.60
N PHE A 677 -13.05 7.57 -3.74
CA PHE A 677 -14.48 7.36 -3.91
C PHE A 677 -14.83 5.88 -4.08
N GLY A 678 -13.84 5.04 -4.37
CA GLY A 678 -14.00 3.62 -4.59
C GLY A 678 -13.01 3.06 -5.60
N ALA A 679 -13.24 1.82 -6.02
CA ALA A 679 -12.57 1.21 -7.16
C ALA A 679 -13.59 0.37 -7.93
N ASP A 680 -13.64 0.54 -9.24
CA ASP A 680 -14.47 -0.26 -10.16
C ASP A 680 -13.57 -0.91 -11.21
N LYS A 681 -13.74 -2.22 -11.42
CA LYS A 681 -12.99 -2.99 -12.43
C LYS A 681 -11.50 -2.62 -12.47
N ASP A 682 -10.90 -2.47 -11.27
CA ASP A 682 -9.47 -2.17 -11.09
C ASP A 682 -9.06 -0.70 -11.34
N ARG A 683 -10.00 0.19 -11.55
CA ARG A 683 -9.75 1.62 -11.62
C ARG A 683 -10.05 2.30 -10.31
N THR A 684 -9.06 3.00 -9.76
CA THR A 684 -9.26 3.88 -8.61
C THR A 684 -10.22 5.01 -9.01
N GLN A 685 -11.18 5.31 -8.13
CA GLN A 685 -12.15 6.37 -8.35
C GLN A 685 -11.90 7.51 -7.36
N TYR A 686 -11.86 8.73 -7.87
CA TYR A 686 -11.68 9.92 -7.05
C TYR A 686 -12.82 10.91 -7.24
N LEU A 687 -13.35 11.43 -6.13
CA LEU A 687 -14.20 12.62 -6.14
C LEU A 687 -13.31 13.87 -6.08
N VAL A 688 -13.43 14.71 -7.08
CA VAL A 688 -12.59 15.91 -7.26
C VAL A 688 -13.23 17.12 -6.58
N SER A 689 -12.44 17.81 -5.74
CA SER A 689 -12.71 19.17 -5.28
C SER A 689 -11.56 20.07 -5.69
N ILE A 690 -11.83 21.21 -6.30
CA ILE A 690 -10.83 22.09 -6.88
C ILE A 690 -11.16 23.56 -6.63
N ALA A 691 -10.14 24.36 -6.33
CA ALA A 691 -10.27 25.83 -6.29
C ALA A 691 -8.98 26.50 -6.75
N ALA A 692 -9.11 27.58 -7.50
CA ALA A 692 -8.02 28.51 -7.71
C ALA A 692 -7.91 29.46 -6.49
N ALA A 693 -6.69 29.87 -6.15
CA ALA A 693 -6.46 30.86 -5.12
C ALA A 693 -7.15 32.20 -5.46
N PRO A 694 -7.55 33.00 -4.46
CA PRO A 694 -8.05 34.34 -4.69
C PRO A 694 -7.12 35.17 -5.59
N GLY A 695 -7.66 35.81 -6.62
CA GLY A 695 -6.88 36.57 -7.61
C GLY A 695 -6.19 35.74 -8.69
N GLN A 696 -6.30 34.39 -8.69
CA GLN A 696 -5.73 33.52 -9.72
C GLN A 696 -6.78 33.03 -10.74
N HIS A 697 -8.02 33.49 -10.62
CA HIS A 697 -9.10 33.12 -11.53
C HIS A 697 -8.83 33.57 -12.97
N GLY A 698 -9.29 32.79 -13.95
CA GLY A 698 -9.15 33.13 -15.37
C GLY A 698 -7.79 32.78 -16.00
N ARG A 699 -6.74 32.52 -15.18
CA ARG A 699 -5.37 32.17 -15.63
C ARG A 699 -5.21 30.71 -16.11
N GLY A 700 -6.25 29.88 -15.98
CA GLY A 700 -6.18 28.47 -16.37
C GLY A 700 -5.72 27.52 -15.25
N VAL A 701 -5.63 28.01 -14.00
CA VAL A 701 -5.18 27.20 -12.85
C VAL A 701 -6.02 25.94 -12.68
N GLY A 702 -7.35 26.01 -12.74
CA GLY A 702 -8.21 24.84 -12.63
C GLY A 702 -7.94 23.77 -13.70
N THR A 703 -7.75 24.20 -14.97
CA THR A 703 -7.41 23.29 -16.07
C THR A 703 -6.05 22.63 -15.84
N ALA A 704 -5.04 23.40 -15.41
CA ALA A 704 -3.71 22.90 -15.11
C ALA A 704 -3.74 21.87 -13.98
N LEU A 705 -4.47 22.14 -12.89
CA LEU A 705 -4.63 21.23 -11.76
C LEU A 705 -5.33 19.90 -12.16
N LEU A 706 -6.41 19.97 -12.97
CA LEU A 706 -7.09 18.76 -13.44
C LEU A 706 -6.19 17.91 -14.35
N ASN A 707 -5.45 18.55 -15.25
CA ASN A 707 -4.52 17.84 -16.13
C ASN A 707 -3.35 17.23 -15.34
N ALA A 708 -2.81 17.94 -14.35
CA ALA A 708 -1.76 17.42 -13.46
C ALA A 708 -2.27 16.24 -12.62
N ALA A 709 -3.50 16.28 -12.11
CA ALA A 709 -4.10 15.16 -11.40
C ALA A 709 -4.28 13.92 -12.30
N ARG A 710 -4.65 14.10 -13.56
CA ARG A 710 -4.72 13.02 -14.56
C ARG A 710 -3.34 12.44 -14.89
N ALA A 711 -2.33 13.30 -14.99
CA ALA A 711 -0.96 12.85 -15.22
C ALA A 711 -0.42 12.08 -14.01
N LEU A 712 -0.77 12.50 -12.78
CA LEU A 712 -0.41 11.80 -11.55
C LEU A 712 -1.06 10.41 -11.48
N ALA A 713 -2.36 10.32 -11.77
CA ALA A 713 -3.15 9.09 -11.65
C ALA A 713 -3.88 8.74 -12.97
N PRO A 714 -3.13 8.35 -14.03
CA PRO A 714 -3.68 8.14 -15.37
C PRO A 714 -4.67 6.97 -15.46
N GLY A 715 -4.58 6.02 -14.53
CA GLY A 715 -5.51 4.88 -14.43
C GLY A 715 -6.79 5.19 -13.64
N ALA A 716 -6.88 6.36 -13.01
CA ALA A 716 -8.02 6.70 -12.18
C ALA A 716 -9.22 7.21 -13.00
N HIS A 717 -10.41 6.99 -12.44
CA HIS A 717 -11.63 7.63 -12.91
C HIS A 717 -12.00 8.78 -11.97
N PHE A 718 -12.20 9.96 -12.52
CA PHE A 718 -12.47 11.16 -11.73
C PHE A 718 -13.94 11.56 -11.84
N TYR A 719 -14.56 11.79 -10.70
CA TYR A 719 -15.93 12.29 -10.54
C TYR A 719 -15.91 13.71 -10.00
N ALA A 720 -16.84 14.53 -10.43
CA ALA A 720 -17.02 15.86 -9.86
C ALA A 720 -18.50 16.16 -9.65
N GLN A 721 -18.86 16.69 -8.49
CA GLN A 721 -20.17 17.24 -8.22
C GLN A 721 -20.13 18.75 -8.36
N VAL A 722 -20.93 19.30 -9.26
CA VAL A 722 -20.91 20.73 -9.59
C VAL A 722 -22.33 21.29 -9.44
N LEU A 723 -22.47 22.36 -8.65
CA LEU A 723 -23.75 23.06 -8.53
C LEU A 723 -24.15 23.72 -9.86
N ALA A 724 -25.42 23.61 -10.23
CA ALA A 724 -25.94 24.14 -11.52
C ALA A 724 -25.68 25.64 -11.73
N GLN A 725 -25.65 26.41 -10.64
CA GLN A 725 -25.36 27.85 -10.65
C GLN A 725 -23.86 28.18 -10.77
N ASN A 726 -22.96 27.20 -10.65
CA ASN A 726 -21.53 27.42 -10.79
C ASN A 726 -21.08 27.30 -12.25
N ALA A 727 -21.42 28.30 -13.08
CA ALA A 727 -21.11 28.33 -14.49
C ALA A 727 -19.61 28.18 -14.79
N ALA A 728 -18.74 28.74 -13.93
CA ALA A 728 -17.28 28.65 -14.10
C ALA A 728 -16.77 27.22 -13.96
N SER A 729 -17.20 26.48 -12.92
CA SER A 729 -16.83 25.05 -12.75
C SER A 729 -17.47 24.18 -13.84
N LEU A 730 -18.71 24.45 -14.25
CA LEU A 730 -19.33 23.72 -15.35
C LEU A 730 -18.53 23.87 -16.66
N ALA A 731 -18.08 25.09 -16.97
CA ALA A 731 -17.24 25.37 -18.14
C ALA A 731 -15.86 24.68 -18.00
N LEU A 732 -15.26 24.71 -16.82
CA LEU A 732 -13.98 24.04 -16.53
C LEU A 732 -14.06 22.54 -16.78
N PHE A 733 -14.99 21.84 -16.11
CA PHE A 733 -15.10 20.40 -16.22
C PHE A 733 -15.45 19.95 -17.64
N ARG A 734 -16.41 20.61 -18.31
CA ARG A 734 -16.74 20.34 -19.72
C ARG A 734 -15.56 20.60 -20.64
N GLY A 735 -14.84 21.71 -20.46
CA GLY A 735 -13.64 22.04 -21.23
C GLY A 735 -12.49 21.06 -21.03
N CYS A 736 -12.47 20.35 -19.91
CA CYS A 736 -11.53 19.26 -19.62
C CYS A 736 -12.08 17.88 -20.02
N GLY A 737 -13.19 17.79 -20.78
CA GLY A 737 -13.73 16.53 -21.31
C GLY A 737 -14.51 15.72 -20.29
N TYR A 738 -15.08 16.35 -19.24
CA TYR A 738 -16.02 15.68 -18.34
C TYR A 738 -17.44 15.77 -18.89
N ALA A 739 -18.19 14.67 -18.81
CA ALA A 739 -19.59 14.57 -19.17
C ALA A 739 -20.47 14.32 -17.95
N LEU A 740 -21.69 14.88 -17.92
CA LEU A 740 -22.65 14.62 -16.86
C LEU A 740 -23.24 13.22 -17.04
N GLY A 741 -23.07 12.36 -16.05
CA GLY A 741 -23.64 11.03 -16.01
C GLY A 741 -25.07 10.99 -15.45
N PRO A 742 -25.75 9.84 -15.57
CA PRO A 742 -27.08 9.64 -15.04
C PRO A 742 -27.15 9.65 -13.50
N ASP A 743 -26.01 9.48 -12.84
CA ASP A 743 -25.83 9.56 -11.39
C ASP A 743 -25.72 11.01 -10.85
N GLY A 744 -25.75 12.00 -11.73
CA GLY A 744 -25.63 13.41 -11.37
C GLY A 744 -24.20 13.91 -11.16
N TYR A 745 -23.19 13.09 -11.39
CA TYR A 745 -21.78 13.49 -11.37
C TYR A 745 -21.26 13.78 -12.76
N TYR A 746 -20.24 14.64 -12.83
CA TYR A 746 -19.42 14.80 -14.03
C TYR A 746 -18.30 13.77 -14.01
N HIS A 747 -18.18 12.98 -15.05
CA HIS A 747 -17.19 11.91 -15.21
C HIS A 747 -16.07 12.31 -16.15
N SER A 748 -14.82 12.00 -15.81
CA SER A 748 -13.68 12.15 -16.71
C SER A 748 -13.78 11.16 -17.86
N GLY A 749 -13.70 11.64 -19.10
CA GLY A 749 -14.05 11.00 -20.34
C GLY A 749 -13.59 9.57 -20.58
N GLY A 750 -14.42 8.88 -21.40
CA GLY A 750 -14.27 7.55 -21.96
C GLY A 750 -15.49 6.69 -21.65
N GLU A 751 -16.38 6.52 -22.61
CA GLU A 751 -17.54 5.60 -22.66
C GLU A 751 -18.43 5.58 -21.41
N VAL A 752 -19.52 6.33 -21.48
CA VAL A 752 -20.74 6.15 -20.67
C VAL A 752 -21.45 4.87 -21.11
#